data_8f481b809b8ad5bd8e48de103042249e
#
_entry.id   8f481b809b8ad5bd8e48de103042249e
#
_cell.length_a   1.000
_cell.length_b   1.000
_cell.length_c   1.000
_cell.angle_alpha   90.00
_cell.angle_beta   90.00
_cell.angle_gamma   90.00
#
_symmetry.space_group_name_H-M   'P 1'
#
loop_
_entity.id
_entity.type
_entity.pdbx_description
1 polymer ?
#
loop_
_entity_poly.entity_id
_entity_poly.type
_entity_poly.pdbx_seq_one_letter_code
_entity_poly.pdbx_strand_id
1 'polypeptide(L)'
;MIAAEKEGITPQQFVANIAAGRAQYLDGFHIAFDNWYSTDSPENVDLSQSIYRKLRDTGLIVTKTVDRFFDPVKGMFLADRNIKGECPKCGAKNQYGDNCEVCGAAYQPTDLVNPFSVFTNATPVMKPSEQYFFKLSDPRCFEFLKDWLNTPGRLQPEMVNKVSEWLGEAGEKLADWDISRDAPYFGIPIPDAPGKFFYVWMDAPVGYLASLKNYCDKKGLDFDALLNDPATEQIHFIGKDIVSFHLLFWPAMLKFAGHPVIDKLKVNVHGFLTVNNEKMSKSRGTGISPLRYLDLGMNPEWLRYYIAFKLNSKVEDLDFNGDDFVARVNSDLIGKYVNIASRCAGFIAKRFDGKLASTLSEGAQSWINRALTVDVNGVIVERQASIAAHFENREFGKALREIMEIADITNQYVDENKPWILAKDADKTAELHDVCTTALILFRQLTILLSPVLPGVAKNVASFLNDAEFTWADTQVFGDAVSNSMLGRTIGAYSHLMTRMDAKMIEALFDAPQAAAVAAPAADAANDAAPAAETHSSAIEELAPEIKIDDFLKVDLRIAKIVNCELVDGSDKLLRLTLDAGEGRLRNVFSGIRSAYKPEELVGKLTVLVANLAPRKMKFGISEGMVMAASAADEKANPGIYILNPWPGAEPGMRIR
;
A
#
# COMPACT_ATOMS: atom_id res chain seq x y z
N MET A 1 24.42 9.77 -2.51
CA MET A 1 25.72 10.08 -3.14
C MET A 1 25.61 10.34 -4.65
N ILE A 2 25.19 9.36 -5.49
CA ILE A 2 25.10 9.53 -6.96
C ILE A 2 24.26 10.76 -7.36
N ALA A 3 23.07 10.91 -6.76
CA ALA A 3 22.19 12.05 -7.08
C ALA A 3 22.79 13.38 -6.63
N ALA A 4 23.39 13.43 -5.44
CA ALA A 4 24.08 14.63 -4.95
C ALA A 4 25.28 15.02 -5.83
N GLU A 5 26.05 14.02 -6.29
CA GLU A 5 27.18 14.24 -7.21
C GLU A 5 26.71 14.81 -8.57
N LYS A 6 25.58 14.31 -9.09
CA LYS A 6 24.96 14.85 -10.32
C LYS A 6 24.53 16.31 -10.18
N GLU A 7 24.09 16.72 -8.99
CA GLU A 7 23.68 18.09 -8.68
C GLU A 7 24.86 18.97 -8.22
N GLY A 8 26.07 18.43 -8.08
CA GLY A 8 27.25 19.16 -7.63
C GLY A 8 27.19 19.65 -6.17
N ILE A 9 26.38 19.00 -5.32
CA ILE A 9 26.20 19.33 -3.91
C ILE A 9 26.62 18.15 -3.01
N THR A 10 26.79 18.41 -1.71
CA THR A 10 27.11 17.34 -0.77
C THR A 10 25.91 16.42 -0.51
N PRO A 11 26.12 15.13 -0.16
CA PRO A 11 25.04 14.25 0.23
C PRO A 11 24.16 14.80 1.36
N GLN A 12 24.77 15.49 2.33
CA GLN A 12 24.08 16.16 3.44
C GLN A 12 23.11 17.25 2.93
N GLN A 13 23.60 18.12 2.04
CA GLN A 13 22.74 19.14 1.43
C GLN A 13 21.60 18.52 0.62
N PHE A 14 21.90 17.45 -0.14
CA PHE A 14 20.90 16.75 -0.95
C PHE A 14 19.77 16.18 -0.08
N VAL A 15 20.10 15.47 1.03
CA VAL A 15 19.06 14.93 1.92
C VAL A 15 18.32 16.03 2.70
N ALA A 16 18.99 17.13 3.06
CA ALA A 16 18.34 18.27 3.71
C ALA A 16 17.31 18.94 2.77
N ASN A 17 17.63 19.09 1.49
CA ASN A 17 16.70 19.62 0.47
C ASN A 17 15.46 18.71 0.33
N ILE A 18 15.65 17.39 0.30
CA ILE A 18 14.54 16.43 0.27
C ILE A 18 13.71 16.54 1.55
N ALA A 19 14.35 16.61 2.72
CA ALA A 19 13.67 16.70 4.01
C ALA A 19 12.79 17.95 4.10
N ALA A 20 13.27 19.10 3.61
CA ALA A 20 12.51 20.35 3.57
C ALA A 20 11.19 20.24 2.78
N GLY A 21 11.15 19.38 1.75
CA GLY A 21 9.94 19.13 0.96
C GLY A 21 8.94 18.15 1.58
N ARG A 22 9.24 17.57 2.76
CA ARG A 22 8.38 16.51 3.33
C ARG A 22 7.15 17.02 4.06
N ALA A 23 7.22 18.21 4.69
CA ALA A 23 6.11 18.77 5.46
C ALA A 23 4.80 18.86 4.65
N GLN A 24 4.89 19.26 3.37
CA GLN A 24 3.73 19.39 2.48
C GLN A 24 2.93 18.09 2.30
N TYR A 25 3.58 16.92 2.39
CA TYR A 25 2.89 15.63 2.32
C TYR A 25 2.11 15.36 3.61
N LEU A 26 2.71 15.66 4.75
CA LEU A 26 2.11 15.42 6.06
C LEU A 26 0.92 16.35 6.26
N ASP A 27 1.15 17.66 6.09
CA ASP A 27 0.11 18.68 6.24
C ASP A 27 -1.03 18.48 5.25
N GLY A 28 -0.68 18.18 3.98
CA GLY A 28 -1.65 17.99 2.90
C GLY A 28 -2.57 16.79 3.12
N PHE A 29 -2.11 15.74 3.80
CA PHE A 29 -2.93 14.56 4.10
C PHE A 29 -3.40 14.51 5.56
N HIS A 30 -3.33 15.60 6.30
CA HIS A 30 -3.72 15.70 7.70
C HIS A 30 -3.03 14.63 8.57
N ILE A 31 -1.72 14.44 8.37
CA ILE A 31 -0.89 13.53 9.16
C ILE A 31 -0.13 14.34 10.19
N ALA A 32 -0.41 14.11 11.46
CA ALA A 32 0.25 14.77 12.58
C ALA A 32 1.08 13.76 13.36
N PHE A 33 2.38 14.03 13.50
CA PHE A 33 3.28 13.31 14.39
C PHE A 33 3.68 14.19 15.56
N ASP A 34 3.81 13.61 16.73
CA ASP A 34 4.35 14.32 17.90
C ASP A 34 5.81 14.71 17.68
N ASN A 35 6.57 13.90 16.93
CA ASN A 35 7.91 14.20 16.49
C ASN A 35 8.20 13.62 15.10
N TRP A 36 8.47 14.48 14.14
CA TRP A 36 9.01 14.13 12.83
C TRP A 36 10.52 14.35 12.85
N TYR A 37 11.32 13.29 12.56
CA TYR A 37 12.77 13.36 12.73
C TYR A 37 13.52 12.60 11.62
N SER A 38 14.86 12.77 11.60
CA SER A 38 15.73 12.16 10.59
C SER A 38 16.78 11.26 11.25
N THR A 39 17.19 10.21 10.53
CA THR A 39 18.36 9.39 10.90
C THR A 39 19.69 10.13 10.72
N ASP A 40 19.73 11.20 9.92
CA ASP A 40 20.86 12.13 9.84
C ASP A 40 20.79 13.11 11.03
N SER A 41 21.13 12.61 12.21
CA SER A 41 21.03 13.34 13.47
C SER A 41 22.08 12.88 14.49
N PRO A 42 22.52 13.77 15.40
CA PRO A 42 23.50 13.43 16.42
C PRO A 42 23.00 12.31 17.34
N GLU A 43 21.73 12.28 17.71
CA GLU A 43 21.16 11.23 18.55
C GLU A 43 21.25 9.87 17.87
N ASN A 44 21.03 9.80 16.55
CA ASN A 44 21.15 8.54 15.81
C ASN A 44 22.61 8.07 15.72
N VAL A 45 23.54 8.98 15.54
CA VAL A 45 24.99 8.65 15.57
C VAL A 45 25.37 8.07 16.92
N ASP A 46 25.05 8.74 18.01
CA ASP A 46 25.41 8.33 19.36
C ASP A 46 24.81 6.99 19.76
N LEU A 47 23.52 6.79 19.48
CA LEU A 47 22.80 5.55 19.77
C LEU A 47 23.31 4.38 18.93
N SER A 48 23.53 4.56 17.64
CA SER A 48 24.04 3.51 16.73
C SER A 48 25.44 3.06 17.14
N GLN A 49 26.32 4.03 17.43
CA GLN A 49 27.67 3.73 17.91
C GLN A 49 27.66 3.07 19.30
N SER A 50 26.75 3.47 20.19
CA SER A 50 26.59 2.84 21.51
C SER A 50 26.14 1.39 21.40
N ILE A 51 25.11 1.12 20.57
CA ILE A 51 24.61 -0.24 20.28
C ILE A 51 25.74 -1.08 19.70
N TYR A 52 26.47 -0.57 18.70
CA TYR A 52 27.61 -1.29 18.11
C TYR A 52 28.67 -1.68 19.15
N ARG A 53 29.09 -0.73 20.01
CA ARG A 53 30.11 -1.03 21.05
C ARG A 53 29.62 -2.14 21.98
N LYS A 54 28.36 -2.11 22.42
CA LYS A 54 27.78 -3.15 23.27
C LYS A 54 27.75 -4.51 22.56
N LEU A 55 27.37 -4.56 21.29
CA LEU A 55 27.39 -5.79 20.49
C LEU A 55 28.81 -6.34 20.30
N ARG A 56 29.80 -5.47 20.08
CA ARG A 56 31.22 -5.83 20.00
C ARG A 56 31.69 -6.44 21.32
N ASP A 57 31.37 -5.79 22.43
CA ASP A 57 31.79 -6.20 23.77
C ASP A 57 31.17 -7.55 24.19
N THR A 58 30.00 -7.90 23.63
CA THR A 58 29.38 -9.23 23.78
C THR A 58 29.93 -10.29 22.83
N GLY A 59 30.87 -9.93 21.95
CA GLY A 59 31.48 -10.85 20.97
C GLY A 59 30.59 -11.19 19.77
N LEU A 60 29.57 -10.37 19.50
CA LEU A 60 28.66 -10.55 18.37
C LEU A 60 29.07 -9.74 17.14
N ILE A 61 30.12 -8.96 17.20
CA ILE A 61 30.74 -8.34 16.04
C ILE A 61 32.02 -9.08 15.69
N VAL A 62 32.11 -9.53 14.44
CA VAL A 62 33.27 -10.23 13.90
C VAL A 62 33.74 -9.58 12.61
N THR A 63 35.02 -9.69 12.30
CA THR A 63 35.60 -9.23 11.05
C THR A 63 35.87 -10.40 10.12
N LYS A 64 35.63 -10.23 8.83
CA LYS A 64 35.96 -11.21 7.78
C LYS A 64 36.51 -10.45 6.57
N THR A 65 37.55 -10.99 5.96
CA THR A 65 38.01 -10.51 4.67
C THR A 65 37.14 -11.13 3.58
N VAL A 66 36.47 -10.29 2.77
CA VAL A 66 35.63 -10.71 1.65
C VAL A 66 36.04 -10.00 0.38
N ASP A 67 35.98 -10.69 -0.75
CA ASP A 67 36.21 -10.08 -2.04
C ASP A 67 35.00 -9.25 -2.47
N ARG A 68 35.25 -8.00 -2.87
CA ARG A 68 34.24 -7.06 -3.32
C ARG A 68 34.62 -6.41 -4.63
N PHE A 69 33.63 -6.03 -5.39
CA PHE A 69 33.84 -5.24 -6.61
C PHE A 69 34.39 -3.86 -6.28
N PHE A 70 35.45 -3.52 -6.99
CA PHE A 70 36.15 -2.25 -6.89
C PHE A 70 36.17 -1.59 -8.28
N ASP A 71 35.78 -0.32 -8.35
CA ASP A 71 35.88 0.48 -9.56
C ASP A 71 37.34 0.98 -9.69
N PRO A 72 38.10 0.52 -10.70
CA PRO A 72 39.50 0.91 -10.84
C PRO A 72 39.68 2.35 -11.32
N VAL A 73 38.64 2.95 -11.95
CA VAL A 73 38.67 4.33 -12.47
C VAL A 73 38.32 5.32 -11.36
N LYS A 74 37.25 5.06 -10.61
CA LYS A 74 36.82 5.91 -9.49
C LYS A 74 37.68 5.66 -8.22
N GLY A 75 38.34 4.51 -8.11
CA GLY A 75 39.17 4.18 -6.96
C GLY A 75 38.36 3.82 -5.69
N MET A 76 37.20 3.23 -5.83
CA MET A 76 36.31 2.92 -4.70
C MET A 76 35.66 1.54 -4.81
N PHE A 77 35.30 0.95 -3.66
CA PHE A 77 34.46 -0.24 -3.61
C PHE A 77 33.01 0.10 -4.04
N LEU A 78 32.38 -0.82 -4.76
CA LEU A 78 31.02 -0.67 -5.26
C LEU A 78 30.02 -1.35 -4.31
N ALA A 79 29.11 -0.58 -3.75
CA ALA A 79 27.94 -1.10 -3.07
C ALA A 79 26.90 -1.63 -4.08
N ASP A 80 25.95 -2.44 -3.61
CA ASP A 80 24.97 -3.19 -4.40
C ASP A 80 24.24 -2.35 -5.46
N ARG A 81 23.91 -1.11 -5.14
CA ARG A 81 23.23 -0.15 -6.05
C ARG A 81 24.19 0.65 -6.94
N ASN A 82 25.48 0.48 -6.76
CA ASN A 82 26.53 1.16 -7.54
C ASN A 82 27.10 0.26 -8.65
N ILE A 83 26.59 -0.96 -8.78
CA ILE A 83 26.95 -1.92 -9.82
C ILE A 83 25.72 -2.41 -10.54
N LYS A 84 25.83 -2.57 -11.84
CA LYS A 84 24.84 -3.18 -12.72
C LYS A 84 25.47 -4.27 -13.57
N GLY A 85 24.61 -5.17 -14.07
CA GLY A 85 25.01 -6.27 -14.95
C GLY A 85 23.79 -6.97 -15.51
N GLU A 86 24.01 -8.17 -16.02
CA GLU A 86 22.93 -9.04 -16.48
C GLU A 86 22.50 -9.99 -15.35
N CYS A 87 21.20 -10.20 -15.21
CA CYS A 87 20.66 -11.11 -14.20
C CYS A 87 21.14 -12.55 -14.42
N PRO A 88 21.71 -13.22 -13.40
CA PRO A 88 22.19 -14.60 -13.56
C PRO A 88 21.07 -15.62 -13.80
N LYS A 89 19.80 -15.28 -13.49
CA LYS A 89 18.64 -16.16 -13.67
C LYS A 89 17.93 -15.99 -15.00
N CYS A 90 17.63 -14.76 -15.43
CA CYS A 90 16.81 -14.51 -16.61
C CYS A 90 17.55 -13.78 -17.74
N GLY A 91 18.82 -13.39 -17.55
CA GLY A 91 19.62 -12.67 -18.56
C GLY A 91 19.22 -11.21 -18.78
N ALA A 92 18.26 -10.67 -18.01
CA ALA A 92 17.84 -9.29 -18.14
C ALA A 92 19.01 -8.34 -17.88
N LYS A 93 19.24 -7.40 -18.80
CA LYS A 93 20.34 -6.44 -18.75
C LYS A 93 20.08 -5.30 -17.75
N ASN A 94 21.13 -4.59 -17.37
CA ASN A 94 21.06 -3.40 -16.51
C ASN A 94 20.42 -3.62 -15.13
N GLN A 95 20.51 -4.84 -14.58
CA GLN A 95 20.01 -5.15 -13.25
C GLN A 95 21.01 -4.75 -12.16
N TYR A 96 20.51 -4.30 -11.00
CA TYR A 96 21.35 -3.95 -9.85
C TYR A 96 21.94 -5.18 -9.17
N GLY A 97 22.95 -4.99 -8.31
CA GLY A 97 23.70 -6.06 -7.68
C GLY A 97 22.99 -6.83 -6.57
N ASP A 98 21.77 -6.44 -6.19
CA ASP A 98 21.02 -7.05 -5.09
C ASP A 98 19.80 -7.86 -5.57
N ASN A 99 19.16 -7.47 -6.67
CA ASN A 99 17.98 -8.13 -7.18
C ASN A 99 17.71 -7.82 -8.66
N CYS A 100 16.92 -8.67 -9.30
CA CYS A 100 16.44 -8.45 -10.66
C CYS A 100 15.06 -7.78 -10.63
N GLU A 101 14.93 -6.61 -11.24
CA GLU A 101 13.65 -5.91 -11.36
C GLU A 101 12.65 -6.61 -12.30
N VAL A 102 13.16 -7.48 -13.21
CA VAL A 102 12.35 -8.19 -14.20
C VAL A 102 11.77 -9.49 -13.64
N CYS A 103 12.60 -10.36 -13.06
CA CYS A 103 12.15 -11.67 -12.57
C CYS A 103 12.06 -11.79 -11.04
N GLY A 104 12.41 -10.72 -10.30
CA GLY A 104 12.34 -10.69 -8.84
C GLY A 104 13.39 -11.54 -8.12
N ALA A 105 14.36 -12.10 -8.84
CA ALA A 105 15.41 -12.93 -8.23
C ALA A 105 16.37 -12.09 -7.39
N ALA A 106 16.61 -12.50 -6.16
CA ALA A 106 17.72 -11.98 -5.34
C ALA A 106 19.00 -12.78 -5.61
N TYR A 107 20.14 -12.09 -5.59
CA TYR A 107 21.47 -12.64 -5.82
C TYR A 107 22.54 -11.74 -5.20
N GLN A 108 23.78 -12.22 -5.13
CA GLN A 108 24.91 -11.40 -4.71
C GLN A 108 25.41 -10.54 -5.88
N PRO A 109 26.01 -9.36 -5.64
CA PRO A 109 26.61 -8.55 -6.70
C PRO A 109 27.60 -9.32 -7.58
N THR A 110 28.32 -10.26 -6.98
CA THR A 110 29.31 -11.13 -7.64
C THR A 110 28.70 -12.14 -8.62
N ASP A 111 27.41 -12.38 -8.54
CA ASP A 111 26.71 -13.31 -9.43
C ASP A 111 26.27 -12.65 -10.76
N LEU A 112 26.33 -11.31 -10.83
CA LEU A 112 26.00 -10.58 -12.05
C LEU A 112 26.89 -10.99 -13.23
N VAL A 113 26.29 -11.19 -14.37
CA VAL A 113 26.99 -11.40 -15.64
C VAL A 113 27.33 -10.04 -16.26
N ASN A 114 28.55 -9.89 -16.78
CA ASN A 114 29.06 -8.65 -17.35
C ASN A 114 28.84 -7.41 -16.46
N PRO A 115 29.32 -7.43 -15.19
CA PRO A 115 29.10 -6.33 -14.26
C PRO A 115 29.85 -5.07 -14.70
N PHE A 116 29.24 -3.89 -14.44
CA PHE A 116 29.87 -2.58 -14.68
C PHE A 116 29.51 -1.58 -13.56
N SER A 117 30.41 -0.63 -13.34
CA SER A 117 30.20 0.47 -12.40
C SER A 117 29.17 1.46 -12.91
N VAL A 118 28.20 1.84 -12.08
CA VAL A 118 27.21 2.89 -12.39
C VAL A 118 27.85 4.27 -12.52
N PHE A 119 29.02 4.48 -11.89
CA PHE A 119 29.72 5.77 -11.93
C PHE A 119 30.54 5.99 -13.20
N THR A 120 31.22 4.94 -13.67
CA THR A 120 32.27 5.08 -14.71
C THR A 120 32.04 4.20 -15.92
N ASN A 121 31.05 3.30 -15.86
CA ASN A 121 30.84 2.21 -16.82
C ASN A 121 32.04 1.24 -16.95
N ALA A 122 33.07 1.37 -16.08
CA ALA A 122 34.21 0.46 -16.09
C ALA A 122 33.81 -0.94 -15.59
N THR A 123 34.44 -1.96 -16.13
CA THR A 123 34.35 -3.31 -15.58
C THR A 123 35.06 -3.35 -14.22
N PRO A 124 34.35 -3.70 -13.14
CA PRO A 124 34.94 -3.72 -11.80
C PRO A 124 35.92 -4.87 -11.65
N VAL A 125 36.88 -4.71 -10.75
CA VAL A 125 37.82 -5.76 -10.36
C VAL A 125 37.51 -6.24 -8.95
N MET A 126 37.80 -7.52 -8.65
CA MET A 126 37.69 -8.05 -7.30
C MET A 126 38.85 -7.60 -6.46
N LYS A 127 38.58 -7.07 -5.29
CA LYS A 127 39.59 -6.75 -4.27
C LYS A 127 39.18 -7.22 -2.90
N PRO A 128 40.09 -7.75 -2.09
CA PRO A 128 39.83 -8.11 -0.70
C PRO A 128 39.55 -6.85 0.12
N SER A 129 38.49 -6.88 0.93
CA SER A 129 38.18 -5.84 1.91
C SER A 129 37.80 -6.50 3.24
N GLU A 130 38.36 -5.99 4.35
CA GLU A 130 37.93 -6.37 5.68
C GLU A 130 36.54 -5.77 5.94
N GLN A 131 35.59 -6.63 6.31
CA GLN A 131 34.22 -6.23 6.59
C GLN A 131 33.80 -6.67 7.99
N TYR A 132 32.90 -5.89 8.60
CA TYR A 132 32.35 -6.13 9.92
C TYR A 132 30.97 -6.80 9.79
N PHE A 133 30.77 -7.86 10.56
CA PHE A 133 29.54 -8.65 10.54
C PHE A 133 28.92 -8.70 11.94
N PHE A 134 27.61 -8.53 12.01
CA PHE A 134 26.84 -8.96 13.17
C PHE A 134 26.58 -10.45 13.06
N LYS A 135 27.04 -11.20 14.06
CA LYS A 135 27.00 -12.66 14.10
C LYS A 135 25.60 -13.16 14.47
N LEU A 136 24.64 -12.95 13.54
CA LEU A 136 23.26 -13.38 13.73
C LEU A 136 23.13 -14.92 13.79
N SER A 137 24.08 -15.66 13.20
CA SER A 137 24.18 -17.12 13.28
C SER A 137 24.63 -17.67 14.65
N ASP A 138 24.94 -16.80 15.62
CA ASP A 138 25.28 -17.23 16.97
C ASP A 138 24.10 -17.93 17.64
N PRO A 139 24.27 -19.10 18.26
CA PRO A 139 23.18 -19.83 18.92
C PRO A 139 22.38 -19.00 19.92
N ARG A 140 23.01 -18.03 20.59
CA ARG A 140 22.31 -17.10 21.51
C ARG A 140 21.25 -16.27 20.78
N CYS A 141 21.54 -15.86 19.54
CA CYS A 141 20.58 -15.11 18.72
C CYS A 141 19.39 -15.98 18.31
N PHE A 142 19.64 -17.23 17.91
CA PHE A 142 18.59 -18.18 17.56
C PHE A 142 17.64 -18.45 18.72
N GLU A 143 18.15 -18.82 19.89
CA GLU A 143 17.35 -19.13 21.08
C GLU A 143 16.51 -17.91 21.49
N PHE A 144 17.12 -16.73 21.53
CA PHE A 144 16.39 -15.51 21.83
C PHE A 144 15.29 -15.22 20.80
N LEU A 145 15.59 -15.26 19.50
CA LEU A 145 14.62 -14.95 18.45
C LEU A 145 13.45 -15.93 18.43
N LYS A 146 13.73 -17.22 18.65
CA LYS A 146 12.71 -18.26 18.76
C LYS A 146 11.69 -17.93 19.85
N ASP A 147 12.15 -17.59 21.04
CA ASP A 147 11.27 -17.25 22.17
C ASP A 147 10.56 -15.91 21.95
N TRP A 148 11.28 -14.91 21.44
CA TRP A 148 10.76 -13.56 21.20
C TRP A 148 9.64 -13.55 20.16
N LEU A 149 9.80 -14.28 19.05
CA LEU A 149 8.79 -14.39 17.98
C LEU A 149 7.50 -15.07 18.45
N ASN A 150 7.61 -16.04 19.35
CA ASN A 150 6.46 -16.80 19.86
C ASN A 150 5.76 -16.13 21.06
N THR A 151 6.19 -14.93 21.47
CA THR A 151 5.49 -14.17 22.52
C THR A 151 4.12 -13.71 22.04
N PRO A 152 3.01 -14.09 22.73
CA PRO A 152 1.65 -13.73 22.30
C PRO A 152 1.43 -12.22 22.16
N GLY A 153 0.72 -11.81 21.10
CA GLY A 153 0.36 -10.41 20.86
C GLY A 153 1.48 -9.51 20.34
N ARG A 154 2.66 -10.07 20.05
CA ARG A 154 3.82 -9.34 19.52
C ARG A 154 3.77 -9.19 18.02
N LEU A 155 3.35 -10.22 17.31
CA LEU A 155 3.31 -10.31 15.85
C LEU A 155 2.00 -10.94 15.37
N GLN A 156 1.70 -10.73 14.09
CA GLN A 156 0.64 -11.47 13.41
C GLN A 156 1.05 -12.96 13.23
N PRO A 157 0.11 -13.92 13.34
CA PRO A 157 0.42 -15.34 13.24
C PRO A 157 1.12 -15.76 11.94
N GLU A 158 0.72 -15.18 10.80
CA GLU A 158 1.35 -15.44 9.51
C GLU A 158 2.82 -14.99 9.47
N MET A 159 3.17 -13.94 10.21
CA MET A 159 4.56 -13.49 10.32
C MET A 159 5.38 -14.40 11.23
N VAL A 160 4.82 -14.88 12.32
CA VAL A 160 5.47 -15.88 13.17
C VAL A 160 5.83 -17.11 12.34
N ASN A 161 4.88 -17.65 11.56
CA ASN A 161 5.11 -18.80 10.69
C ASN A 161 6.22 -18.53 9.66
N LYS A 162 6.12 -17.39 8.96
CA LYS A 162 7.08 -17.02 7.91
C LYS A 162 8.50 -16.85 8.43
N VAL A 163 8.67 -16.18 9.56
CA VAL A 163 9.99 -15.94 10.13
C VAL A 163 10.57 -17.21 10.75
N SER A 164 9.73 -18.09 11.30
CA SER A 164 10.17 -19.41 11.79
C SER A 164 10.77 -20.28 10.67
N GLU A 165 10.23 -20.20 9.45
CA GLU A 165 10.84 -20.86 8.27
C GLU A 165 12.27 -20.35 7.98
N TRP A 166 12.54 -19.08 8.24
CA TRP A 166 13.86 -18.47 8.04
C TRP A 166 14.84 -18.78 9.16
N LEU A 167 14.35 -19.03 10.38
CA LEU A 167 15.19 -19.49 11.48
C LEU A 167 15.71 -20.92 11.25
N GLY A 168 14.89 -21.79 10.66
CA GLY A 168 15.15 -23.23 10.62
C GLY A 168 14.89 -23.90 11.97
N GLU A 169 15.21 -25.19 12.07
CA GLU A 169 14.95 -25.95 13.30
C GLU A 169 15.94 -25.66 14.42
N ALA A 170 17.19 -25.37 14.05
CA ALA A 170 18.31 -25.13 14.97
C ALA A 170 19.11 -23.85 14.65
N GLY A 171 18.52 -22.92 13.87
CA GLY A 171 19.19 -21.69 13.47
C GLY A 171 20.13 -21.83 12.28
N GLU A 172 20.12 -22.98 11.62
CA GLU A 172 21.04 -23.32 10.52
C GLU A 172 20.85 -22.45 9.27
N LYS A 173 19.71 -21.73 9.18
CA LYS A 173 19.43 -20.81 8.07
C LYS A 173 19.81 -19.37 8.38
N LEU A 174 20.19 -19.05 9.63
CA LEU A 174 20.63 -17.71 9.97
C LEU A 174 22.05 -17.46 9.46
N ALA A 175 22.20 -16.41 8.67
CA ALA A 175 23.49 -15.94 8.18
C ALA A 175 23.94 -14.69 8.93
N ASP A 176 25.27 -14.53 9.08
CA ASP A 176 25.84 -13.30 9.62
C ASP A 176 25.56 -12.12 8.68
N TRP A 177 25.27 -10.97 9.25
CA TRP A 177 24.94 -9.77 8.49
C TRP A 177 26.12 -8.83 8.37
N ASP A 178 26.47 -8.48 7.15
CA ASP A 178 27.45 -7.46 6.84
C ASP A 178 26.91 -6.07 7.19
N ILE A 179 27.50 -5.47 8.23
CA ILE A 179 27.10 -4.17 8.77
C ILE A 179 28.03 -3.03 8.35
N SER A 180 28.96 -3.27 7.43
CA SER A 180 29.97 -2.28 7.05
C SER A 180 29.96 -1.91 5.58
N ARG A 181 30.39 -0.68 5.30
CA ARG A 181 30.62 -0.15 3.94
C ARG A 181 31.94 0.62 3.91
N ASP A 182 32.67 0.48 2.81
CA ASP A 182 33.95 1.17 2.60
C ASP A 182 33.75 2.64 2.20
N ALA A 183 34.69 3.49 2.62
CA ALA A 183 34.78 4.86 2.14
C ALA A 183 35.04 4.91 0.62
N PRO A 184 34.54 5.94 -0.10
CA PRO A 184 33.65 7.00 0.37
C PRO A 184 32.19 6.51 0.50
N TYR A 185 31.57 6.75 1.63
CA TYR A 185 30.20 6.34 1.90
C TYR A 185 29.49 7.41 2.75
N PHE A 186 28.23 7.70 2.45
CA PHE A 186 27.40 8.57 3.26
C PHE A 186 26.67 7.74 4.30
N GLY A 187 27.14 7.77 5.52
CA GLY A 187 26.63 6.98 6.64
C GLY A 187 27.36 7.32 7.93
N ILE A 188 27.02 6.62 9.00
CA ILE A 188 27.62 6.79 10.33
C ILE A 188 28.96 6.02 10.37
N PRO A 189 30.08 6.66 10.76
CA PRO A 189 31.36 5.96 10.91
C PRO A 189 31.31 4.87 11.99
N ILE A 190 31.90 3.71 11.69
CA ILE A 190 32.07 2.64 12.67
C ILE A 190 33.16 3.04 13.66
N PRO A 191 32.91 3.03 14.99
CA PRO A 191 33.95 3.28 15.98
C PRO A 191 35.14 2.32 15.82
N ASP A 192 36.35 2.84 15.99
CA ASP A 192 37.59 2.08 15.92
C ASP A 192 37.89 1.38 14.56
N ALA A 193 37.16 1.75 13.49
CA ALA A 193 37.32 1.22 12.14
C ALA A 193 37.47 2.36 11.10
N PRO A 194 38.66 2.98 11.00
CA PRO A 194 38.87 4.10 10.07
C PRO A 194 38.54 3.73 8.62
N GLY A 195 37.75 4.60 7.97
CA GLY A 195 37.31 4.40 6.59
C GLY A 195 36.13 3.40 6.42
N LYS A 196 35.53 2.95 7.51
CA LYS A 196 34.34 2.10 7.51
C LYS A 196 33.14 2.84 8.08
N PHE A 197 31.99 2.58 7.49
CA PHE A 197 30.70 3.17 7.83
C PHE A 197 29.66 2.07 8.06
N PHE A 198 28.67 2.33 8.89
CA PHE A 198 27.57 1.39 9.05
C PHE A 198 26.78 1.23 7.75
N TYR A 199 26.39 -0.01 7.47
CA TYR A 199 25.33 -0.30 6.51
C TYR A 199 24.01 0.26 7.03
N VAL A 200 23.19 0.79 6.14
CA VAL A 200 21.96 1.52 6.48
C VAL A 200 21.04 0.77 7.46
N TRP A 201 20.98 -0.55 7.42
CA TRP A 201 20.13 -1.31 8.33
C TRP A 201 20.73 -1.51 9.74
N MET A 202 21.96 -1.07 9.96
CA MET A 202 22.53 -0.97 11.31
C MET A 202 22.07 0.31 12.04
N ASP A 203 21.80 1.39 11.32
CA ASP A 203 21.42 2.70 11.88
C ASP A 203 19.97 3.12 11.60
N ALA A 204 19.35 2.63 10.52
CA ALA A 204 17.97 3.00 10.17
C ALA A 204 16.93 2.68 11.26
N PRO A 205 16.89 1.47 11.85
CA PRO A 205 15.93 1.20 12.92
C PRO A 205 16.27 1.91 14.23
N VAL A 206 17.52 2.30 14.43
CA VAL A 206 17.94 3.13 15.60
C VAL A 206 17.28 4.51 15.52
N GLY A 207 16.93 4.98 14.32
CA GLY A 207 16.19 6.22 14.10
C GLY A 207 14.87 6.32 14.87
N TYR A 208 14.22 5.20 15.19
CA TYR A 208 13.03 5.19 16.04
C TYR A 208 13.35 5.68 17.47
N LEU A 209 14.47 5.21 18.01
CA LEU A 209 14.95 5.62 19.33
C LEU A 209 15.51 7.05 19.31
N ALA A 210 16.21 7.42 18.24
CA ALA A 210 16.73 8.78 18.05
C ALA A 210 15.59 9.82 17.99
N SER A 211 14.51 9.51 17.27
CA SER A 211 13.31 10.35 17.22
C SER A 211 12.65 10.47 18.59
N LEU A 212 12.51 9.38 19.32
CA LEU A 212 11.95 9.39 20.68
C LEU A 212 12.86 10.19 21.64
N LYS A 213 14.17 10.01 21.56
CA LYS A 213 15.11 10.79 22.38
C LYS A 213 14.99 12.28 22.11
N ASN A 214 14.98 12.69 20.85
CA ASN A 214 14.79 14.07 20.45
C ASN A 214 13.44 14.64 20.93
N TYR A 215 12.37 13.84 20.89
CA TYR A 215 11.08 14.22 21.48
C TYR A 215 11.16 14.45 22.98
N CYS A 216 11.79 13.52 23.71
CA CYS A 216 11.98 13.64 25.16
C CYS A 216 12.77 14.91 25.51
N ASP A 217 13.87 15.16 24.81
CA ASP A 217 14.70 16.34 25.01
C ASP A 217 13.90 17.65 24.79
N LYS A 218 13.08 17.71 23.74
CA LYS A 218 12.19 18.86 23.46
C LYS A 218 11.11 19.06 24.51
N LYS A 219 10.62 17.99 25.12
CA LYS A 219 9.53 18.04 26.11
C LYS A 219 10.02 18.05 27.56
N GLY A 220 11.32 17.95 27.78
CA GLY A 220 11.90 17.86 29.15
C GLY A 220 11.56 16.54 29.85
N LEU A 221 11.36 15.45 29.06
CA LEU A 221 11.10 14.10 29.57
C LEU A 221 12.41 13.33 29.71
N ASP A 222 12.47 12.44 30.69
CA ASP A 222 13.59 11.52 30.84
C ASP A 222 13.41 10.32 29.90
N PHE A 223 14.28 10.24 28.89
CA PHE A 223 14.26 9.19 27.88
C PHE A 223 14.47 7.79 28.47
N ASP A 224 15.44 7.66 29.40
CA ASP A 224 15.75 6.35 30.00
C ASP A 224 14.64 5.92 30.96
N ALA A 225 14.08 6.84 31.73
CA ALA A 225 12.94 6.57 32.60
C ALA A 225 11.73 6.08 31.77
N LEU A 226 11.42 6.77 30.65
CA LEU A 226 10.33 6.39 29.76
C LEU A 226 10.54 4.98 29.18
N LEU A 227 11.76 4.66 28.72
CA LEU A 227 12.05 3.34 28.15
C LEU A 227 11.99 2.23 29.20
N ASN A 228 12.28 2.50 30.45
CA ASN A 228 12.23 1.54 31.55
C ASN A 228 10.85 1.41 32.20
N ASP A 229 9.92 2.35 31.96
CA ASP A 229 8.57 2.29 32.50
C ASP A 229 7.83 1.04 31.99
N PRO A 230 7.31 0.17 32.87
CA PRO A 230 6.55 -1.02 32.47
C PRO A 230 5.30 -0.72 31.63
N ALA A 231 4.71 0.46 31.78
CA ALA A 231 3.53 0.88 31.03
C ALA A 231 3.84 1.34 29.59
N THR A 232 5.12 1.58 29.27
CA THR A 232 5.51 1.98 27.91
C THR A 232 5.40 0.80 26.95
N GLU A 233 4.69 0.97 25.85
CA GLU A 233 4.69 0.07 24.68
C GLU A 233 5.40 0.74 23.51
N GLN A 234 6.13 -0.02 22.72
CA GLN A 234 6.67 0.42 21.43
C GLN A 234 6.04 -0.40 20.32
N ILE A 235 5.36 0.27 19.39
CA ILE A 235 4.63 -0.36 18.30
C ILE A 235 5.23 0.12 16.98
N HIS A 236 5.75 -0.81 16.17
CA HIS A 236 6.26 -0.54 14.84
C HIS A 236 5.26 -0.98 13.78
N PHE A 237 5.01 -0.12 12.79
CA PHE A 237 4.28 -0.44 11.57
C PHE A 237 5.26 -0.48 10.41
N ILE A 238 5.36 -1.62 9.74
CA ILE A 238 6.35 -1.85 8.68
C ILE A 238 5.73 -2.52 7.45
N GLY A 239 6.33 -2.27 6.28
CA GLY A 239 6.00 -3.03 5.06
C GLY A 239 6.60 -4.44 5.08
N LYS A 240 5.99 -5.35 4.35
CA LYS A 240 6.42 -6.76 4.25
C LYS A 240 7.82 -6.95 3.64
N ASP A 241 8.35 -5.95 2.97
CA ASP A 241 9.68 -5.96 2.34
C ASP A 241 10.84 -5.79 3.33
N ILE A 242 10.58 -5.30 4.53
CA ILE A 242 11.59 -5.05 5.56
C ILE A 242 11.42 -5.95 6.80
N VAL A 243 10.68 -7.03 6.66
CA VAL A 243 10.38 -7.99 7.75
C VAL A 243 11.65 -8.61 8.33
N SER A 244 12.61 -9.04 7.50
CA SER A 244 13.86 -9.65 7.98
C SER A 244 14.67 -8.70 8.86
N PHE A 245 14.68 -7.40 8.54
CA PHE A 245 15.38 -6.39 9.32
C PHE A 245 14.72 -6.14 10.68
N HIS A 246 13.39 -6.15 10.75
CA HIS A 246 12.64 -5.81 11.95
C HIS A 246 12.29 -7.00 12.84
N LEU A 247 12.29 -8.22 12.29
CA LEU A 247 11.93 -9.42 13.06
C LEU A 247 13.10 -10.34 13.36
N LEU A 248 14.27 -10.14 12.74
CA LEU A 248 15.50 -10.89 13.04
C LEU A 248 16.60 -9.95 13.54
N PHE A 249 17.04 -9.04 12.70
CA PHE A 249 18.21 -8.22 12.96
C PHE A 249 17.98 -7.22 14.11
N TRP A 250 16.96 -6.38 14.01
CA TRP A 250 16.64 -5.34 15.00
C TRP A 250 16.38 -5.88 16.42
N PRO A 251 15.54 -6.93 16.61
CA PRO A 251 15.34 -7.52 17.93
C PRO A 251 16.62 -8.08 18.53
N ALA A 252 17.44 -8.78 17.74
CA ALA A 252 18.70 -9.31 18.22
C ALA A 252 19.70 -8.19 18.61
N MET A 253 19.78 -7.11 17.83
CA MET A 253 20.58 -5.94 18.18
C MET A 253 20.16 -5.35 19.53
N LEU A 254 18.86 -5.10 19.72
CA LEU A 254 18.32 -4.55 20.97
C LEU A 254 18.62 -5.47 22.17
N LYS A 255 18.38 -6.76 22.02
CA LYS A 255 18.58 -7.75 23.08
C LYS A 255 20.01 -7.75 23.57
N PHE A 256 20.95 -7.92 22.63
CA PHE A 256 22.37 -8.08 22.99
C PHE A 256 23.09 -6.76 23.25
N ALA A 257 22.50 -5.64 22.87
CA ALA A 257 22.88 -4.32 23.35
C ALA A 257 22.30 -3.99 24.74
N GLY A 258 21.48 -4.88 25.33
CA GLY A 258 20.86 -4.66 26.64
C GLY A 258 19.84 -3.53 26.64
N HIS A 259 19.11 -3.34 25.55
CA HIS A 259 18.15 -2.24 25.41
C HIS A 259 16.76 -2.64 25.95
N PRO A 260 16.19 -1.88 26.90
CA PRO A 260 14.96 -2.28 27.61
C PRO A 260 13.71 -2.36 26.72
N VAL A 261 13.70 -1.70 25.57
CA VAL A 261 12.54 -1.65 24.67
C VAL A 261 12.21 -3.02 24.06
N ILE A 262 13.16 -3.95 24.04
CA ILE A 262 12.99 -5.24 23.37
C ILE A 262 11.82 -6.07 23.94
N ASP A 263 11.58 -5.98 25.23
CA ASP A 263 10.51 -6.72 25.89
C ASP A 263 9.13 -6.12 25.64
N LYS A 264 9.08 -4.87 25.19
CA LYS A 264 7.87 -4.06 24.96
C LYS A 264 7.56 -3.85 23.47
N LEU A 265 8.44 -4.29 22.59
CA LEU A 265 8.34 -4.10 21.15
C LEU A 265 7.26 -5.01 20.56
N LYS A 266 6.30 -4.39 19.86
CA LYS A 266 5.30 -5.04 19.01
C LYS A 266 5.53 -4.59 17.57
N VAL A 267 5.38 -5.49 16.60
CA VAL A 267 5.57 -5.17 15.18
C VAL A 267 4.34 -5.58 14.39
N ASN A 268 3.78 -4.64 13.66
CA ASN A 268 2.67 -4.86 12.74
C ASN A 268 3.16 -4.73 11.31
N VAL A 269 3.01 -5.79 10.55
CA VAL A 269 3.41 -5.86 9.14
C VAL A 269 2.20 -5.63 8.26
N HIS A 270 2.35 -4.83 7.21
CA HIS A 270 1.31 -4.64 6.18
C HIS A 270 1.84 -4.97 4.78
N GLY A 271 0.91 -5.26 3.87
CA GLY A 271 1.21 -5.47 2.45
C GLY A 271 1.55 -4.17 1.71
N PHE A 272 1.72 -4.27 0.41
CA PHE A 272 1.97 -3.12 -0.45
C PHE A 272 0.67 -2.44 -0.87
N LEU A 273 0.77 -1.17 -1.23
CA LEU A 273 -0.25 -0.49 -2.01
C LEU A 273 0.00 -0.78 -3.48
N THR A 274 -0.98 -1.37 -4.15
CA THR A 274 -1.00 -1.58 -5.60
C THR A 274 -2.01 -0.64 -6.25
N VAL A 275 -1.93 -0.49 -7.56
CA VAL A 275 -2.89 0.28 -8.35
C VAL A 275 -3.37 -0.60 -9.49
N ASN A 276 -4.66 -0.90 -9.54
CA ASN A 276 -5.25 -1.83 -10.50
C ASN A 276 -4.50 -3.18 -10.55
N ASN A 277 -4.17 -3.73 -9.37
CA ASN A 277 -3.38 -4.94 -9.14
C ASN A 277 -1.93 -4.90 -9.64
N GLU A 278 -1.41 -3.73 -10.01
CA GLU A 278 -0.02 -3.56 -10.39
C GLU A 278 0.80 -2.91 -9.27
N LYS A 279 2.03 -3.38 -9.08
CA LYS A 279 2.97 -2.76 -8.14
C LYS A 279 3.31 -1.35 -8.61
N MET A 280 3.21 -0.39 -7.70
CA MET A 280 3.63 0.99 -7.97
C MET A 280 5.12 1.05 -8.32
N SER A 281 5.45 1.65 -9.46
CA SER A 281 6.81 1.79 -9.95
C SER A 281 7.02 3.21 -10.50
N LYS A 282 8.00 3.92 -9.94
CA LYS A 282 8.38 5.26 -10.44
C LYS A 282 8.91 5.22 -11.87
N SER A 283 9.67 4.17 -12.22
CA SER A 283 10.26 4.01 -13.55
C SER A 283 9.25 3.69 -14.64
N ARG A 284 8.14 3.03 -14.28
CA ARG A 284 7.06 2.65 -15.21
C ARG A 284 5.89 3.61 -15.21
N GLY A 285 5.91 4.65 -14.37
CA GLY A 285 4.79 5.58 -14.27
C GLY A 285 3.52 5.02 -13.64
N THR A 286 3.59 3.81 -13.04
CA THR A 286 2.45 3.21 -12.36
C THR A 286 2.43 3.63 -10.92
N GLY A 287 1.46 4.44 -10.51
CA GLY A 287 1.34 4.86 -9.12
C GLY A 287 0.61 6.19 -8.95
N ILE A 288 0.15 6.44 -7.75
CA ILE A 288 -0.50 7.70 -7.38
C ILE A 288 0.59 8.63 -6.82
N SER A 289 0.74 9.82 -7.41
CA SER A 289 1.53 10.88 -6.81
C SER A 289 0.71 11.61 -5.74
N PRO A 290 1.15 11.59 -4.46
CA PRO A 290 0.41 12.31 -3.42
C PRO A 290 0.30 13.81 -3.68
N LEU A 291 1.37 14.45 -4.18
CA LEU A 291 1.31 15.89 -4.50
C LEU A 291 0.36 16.16 -5.67
N ARG A 292 0.39 15.33 -6.73
CA ARG A 292 -0.56 15.48 -7.83
C ARG A 292 -2.01 15.34 -7.36
N TYR A 293 -2.27 14.43 -6.42
CA TYR A 293 -3.58 14.29 -5.80
C TYR A 293 -4.05 15.61 -5.16
N LEU A 294 -3.16 16.26 -4.41
CA LEU A 294 -3.44 17.54 -3.76
C LEU A 294 -3.57 18.70 -4.77
N ASP A 295 -2.70 18.75 -5.79
CA ASP A 295 -2.71 19.79 -6.83
C ASP A 295 -4.01 19.78 -7.65
N LEU A 296 -4.62 18.62 -7.82
CA LEU A 296 -5.94 18.48 -8.45
C LEU A 296 -7.10 18.95 -7.54
N GLY A 297 -6.80 19.42 -6.32
CA GLY A 297 -7.80 19.83 -5.34
C GLY A 297 -8.64 18.67 -4.79
N MET A 298 -8.14 17.44 -4.89
CA MET A 298 -8.82 16.27 -4.31
C MET A 298 -8.74 16.31 -2.80
N ASN A 299 -9.86 16.07 -2.14
CA ASN A 299 -9.91 16.10 -0.68
C ASN A 299 -9.05 14.94 -0.08
N PRO A 300 -8.04 15.23 0.76
CA PRO A 300 -7.18 14.20 1.34
C PRO A 300 -7.94 13.19 2.19
N GLU A 301 -9.05 13.58 2.81
CA GLU A 301 -9.84 12.71 3.67
C GLU A 301 -10.66 11.67 2.91
N TRP A 302 -10.91 11.88 1.62
CA TRP A 302 -11.44 10.83 0.75
C TRP A 302 -10.47 9.64 0.67
N LEU A 303 -9.17 9.93 0.43
CA LEU A 303 -8.16 8.88 0.33
C LEU A 303 -7.89 8.22 1.68
N ARG A 304 -7.85 8.99 2.77
CA ARG A 304 -7.74 8.46 4.14
C ARG A 304 -8.85 7.47 4.45
N TYR A 305 -10.12 7.84 4.17
CA TYR A 305 -11.27 6.97 4.38
C TYR A 305 -11.19 5.69 3.54
N TYR A 306 -10.87 5.82 2.26
CA TYR A 306 -10.79 4.68 1.35
C TYR A 306 -9.72 3.68 1.76
N ILE A 307 -8.52 4.16 2.08
CA ILE A 307 -7.44 3.30 2.57
C ILE A 307 -7.83 2.62 3.88
N ALA A 308 -8.32 3.38 4.86
CA ALA A 308 -8.75 2.82 6.14
C ALA A 308 -9.87 1.78 5.96
N PHE A 309 -10.82 2.00 5.05
CA PHE A 309 -11.90 1.04 4.79
C PHE A 309 -11.40 -0.31 4.25
N LYS A 310 -10.27 -0.33 3.55
CA LYS A 310 -9.65 -1.56 3.01
C LYS A 310 -8.66 -2.21 3.97
N LEU A 311 -8.13 -1.47 4.94
CA LEU A 311 -7.15 -1.98 5.89
C LEU A 311 -7.76 -2.95 6.90
N ASN A 312 -7.00 -4.00 7.18
CA ASN A 312 -7.30 -5.01 8.21
C ASN A 312 -6.00 -5.40 8.94
N SER A 313 -6.09 -6.32 9.90
CA SER A 313 -4.94 -6.78 10.70
C SER A 313 -4.03 -7.80 10.01
N LYS A 314 -4.33 -8.22 8.78
CA LYS A 314 -3.57 -9.22 8.02
C LYS A 314 -2.51 -8.59 7.14
N VAL A 315 -1.56 -9.41 6.69
CA VAL A 315 -0.49 -8.98 5.77
C VAL A 315 -0.94 -9.18 4.32
N GLU A 316 -1.87 -8.34 3.88
CA GLU A 316 -2.46 -8.37 2.53
C GLU A 316 -2.09 -7.11 1.76
N ASP A 317 -1.91 -7.24 0.44
CA ASP A 317 -1.73 -6.07 -0.42
C ASP A 317 -3.07 -5.33 -0.57
N LEU A 318 -3.01 -4.01 -0.51
CA LEU A 318 -4.16 -3.13 -0.68
C LEU A 318 -4.16 -2.60 -2.11
N ASP A 319 -5.18 -2.93 -2.87
CA ASP A 319 -5.32 -2.42 -4.23
C ASP A 319 -6.17 -1.14 -4.28
N PHE A 320 -5.60 -0.09 -4.87
CA PHE A 320 -6.33 1.12 -5.22
C PHE A 320 -7.01 0.94 -6.57
N ASN A 321 -8.33 0.97 -6.56
CA ASN A 321 -9.16 0.99 -7.76
C ASN A 321 -9.96 2.29 -7.81
N GLY A 322 -9.84 3.04 -8.91
CA GLY A 322 -10.44 4.37 -9.05
C GLY A 322 -11.96 4.38 -8.98
N ASP A 323 -12.63 3.41 -9.61
CA ASP A 323 -14.10 3.31 -9.63
C ASP A 323 -14.66 2.97 -8.25
N ASP A 324 -14.03 2.00 -7.55
CA ASP A 324 -14.38 1.65 -6.17
C ASP A 324 -14.15 2.84 -5.23
N PHE A 325 -13.09 3.61 -5.45
CA PHE A 325 -12.79 4.82 -4.68
C PHE A 325 -13.89 5.87 -4.83
N VAL A 326 -14.27 6.22 -6.06
CA VAL A 326 -15.36 7.18 -6.34
C VAL A 326 -16.68 6.68 -5.76
N ALA A 327 -17.03 5.41 -6.00
CA ALA A 327 -18.26 4.81 -5.50
C ALA A 327 -18.33 4.85 -3.98
N ARG A 328 -17.24 4.48 -3.30
CA ARG A 328 -17.14 4.44 -1.83
C ARG A 328 -17.29 5.81 -1.20
N VAL A 329 -16.53 6.80 -1.68
CA VAL A 329 -16.61 8.18 -1.19
C VAL A 329 -18.01 8.75 -1.37
N ASN A 330 -18.59 8.60 -2.56
CA ASN A 330 -19.89 9.17 -2.88
C ASN A 330 -21.04 8.45 -2.15
N SER A 331 -20.94 7.15 -1.93
CA SER A 331 -21.93 6.38 -1.18
C SER A 331 -21.84 6.66 0.31
N ASP A 332 -20.70 6.42 0.91
CA ASP A 332 -20.56 6.39 2.37
C ASP A 332 -20.44 7.81 2.95
N LEU A 333 -19.49 8.61 2.46
CA LEU A 333 -19.25 9.93 3.02
C LEU A 333 -20.32 10.93 2.63
N ILE A 334 -20.69 10.97 1.36
CA ILE A 334 -21.67 11.97 0.86
C ILE A 334 -23.10 11.47 1.02
N GLY A 335 -23.37 10.25 0.55
CA GLY A 335 -24.74 9.69 0.52
C GLY A 335 -25.29 9.32 1.89
N LYS A 336 -24.41 8.89 2.83
CA LYS A 336 -24.84 8.51 4.17
C LYS A 336 -24.45 9.55 5.21
N TYR A 337 -23.16 9.77 5.47
CA TYR A 337 -22.67 10.55 6.60
C TYR A 337 -23.05 12.05 6.51
N VAL A 338 -22.52 12.78 5.52
CA VAL A 338 -22.76 14.22 5.38
C VAL A 338 -24.23 14.55 5.11
N ASN A 339 -24.93 13.63 4.45
CA ASN A 339 -26.35 13.77 4.13
C ASN A 339 -27.24 13.97 5.36
N ILE A 340 -26.90 13.35 6.50
CA ILE A 340 -27.66 13.50 7.76
C ILE A 340 -27.72 14.97 8.17
N ALA A 341 -26.57 15.62 8.28
CA ALA A 341 -26.52 17.04 8.68
C ALA A 341 -27.17 17.95 7.65
N SER A 342 -26.94 17.73 6.35
CA SER A 342 -27.49 18.56 5.27
C SER A 342 -29.02 18.55 5.22
N ARG A 343 -29.66 17.44 5.62
CA ARG A 343 -31.12 17.26 5.64
C ARG A 343 -31.80 17.90 6.87
N CYS A 344 -31.08 18.08 7.98
CA CYS A 344 -31.65 18.48 9.27
C CYS A 344 -31.22 19.87 9.72
N ALA A 345 -29.95 20.26 9.51
CA ALA A 345 -29.39 21.51 10.01
C ALA A 345 -30.14 22.76 9.52
N GLY A 346 -30.60 22.76 8.27
CA GLY A 346 -31.36 23.86 7.69
C GLY A 346 -32.68 24.12 8.38
N PHE A 347 -33.35 23.11 8.93
CA PHE A 347 -34.60 23.28 9.69
C PHE A 347 -34.31 23.88 11.07
N ILE A 348 -33.26 23.40 11.75
CA ILE A 348 -32.85 23.98 13.05
C ILE A 348 -32.52 25.46 12.89
N ALA A 349 -31.71 25.81 11.89
CA ALA A 349 -31.35 27.21 11.64
C ALA A 349 -32.54 28.11 11.34
N LYS A 350 -33.49 27.67 10.47
CA LYS A 350 -34.58 28.51 9.95
C LYS A 350 -35.82 28.55 10.83
N ARG A 351 -36.08 27.52 11.62
CA ARG A 351 -37.32 27.37 12.38
C ARG A 351 -37.12 27.49 13.90
N PHE A 352 -35.87 27.30 14.39
CA PHE A 352 -35.56 27.23 15.82
C PHE A 352 -34.35 28.12 16.19
N ASP A 353 -34.08 29.15 15.37
CA ASP A 353 -32.97 30.12 15.61
C ASP A 353 -31.61 29.44 15.90
N GLY A 354 -31.38 28.31 15.24
CA GLY A 354 -30.15 27.50 15.45
C GLY A 354 -30.13 26.69 16.75
N LYS A 355 -31.19 26.74 17.58
CA LYS A 355 -31.20 26.06 18.88
C LYS A 355 -31.77 24.66 18.78
N LEU A 356 -31.04 23.67 19.30
CA LEU A 356 -31.50 22.30 19.44
C LEU A 356 -32.58 22.16 20.51
N ALA A 357 -33.43 21.15 20.43
CA ALA A 357 -34.45 20.87 21.42
C ALA A 357 -33.85 20.71 22.83
N SER A 358 -34.56 21.18 23.84
CA SER A 358 -34.14 21.07 25.23
C SER A 358 -34.44 19.72 25.86
N THR A 359 -35.31 18.95 25.25
CA THR A 359 -35.71 17.60 25.63
C THR A 359 -35.99 16.77 24.39
N LEU A 360 -35.88 15.45 24.48
CA LEU A 360 -36.30 14.52 23.43
C LEU A 360 -37.52 13.74 23.86
N SER A 361 -38.29 13.27 22.89
CA SER A 361 -39.33 12.26 23.13
C SER A 361 -38.71 10.91 23.46
N GLU A 362 -39.46 10.04 24.13
CA GLU A 362 -39.04 8.65 24.41
C GLU A 362 -38.74 7.90 23.10
N GLY A 363 -39.51 8.15 22.02
CA GLY A 363 -39.28 7.58 20.72
C GLY A 363 -37.92 8.01 20.12
N ALA A 364 -37.57 9.29 20.20
CA ALA A 364 -36.28 9.81 19.74
C ALA A 364 -35.10 9.21 20.53
N GLN A 365 -35.23 9.16 21.86
CA GLN A 365 -34.21 8.52 22.69
C GLN A 365 -34.04 7.03 22.38
N SER A 366 -35.13 6.33 22.11
CA SER A 366 -35.10 4.92 21.70
C SER A 366 -34.33 4.72 20.38
N TRP A 367 -34.46 5.64 19.41
CA TRP A 367 -33.68 5.60 18.17
C TRP A 367 -32.18 5.85 18.39
N ILE A 368 -31.83 6.78 19.29
CA ILE A 368 -30.42 7.01 19.65
C ILE A 368 -29.84 5.72 20.26
N ASN A 369 -30.54 5.11 21.21
CA ASN A 369 -30.09 3.89 21.84
C ASN A 369 -29.95 2.75 20.80
N ARG A 370 -30.95 2.58 19.92
CA ARG A 370 -30.90 1.58 18.82
C ARG A 370 -29.70 1.80 17.90
N ALA A 371 -29.34 3.03 17.59
CA ALA A 371 -28.22 3.34 16.70
C ALA A 371 -26.86 3.08 17.37
N LEU A 372 -26.76 3.33 18.67
CA LEU A 372 -25.50 3.27 19.40
C LEU A 372 -25.27 1.94 20.14
N THR A 373 -26.26 1.03 20.13
CA THR A 373 -26.11 -0.30 20.75
C THR A 373 -26.32 -1.41 19.73
N VAL A 374 -25.84 -2.59 20.06
CA VAL A 374 -26.04 -3.82 19.30
C VAL A 374 -26.31 -4.98 20.24
N ASP A 375 -27.23 -5.88 19.85
CA ASP A 375 -27.47 -7.13 20.57
C ASP A 375 -26.45 -8.19 20.13
N VAL A 376 -25.62 -8.62 21.06
CA VAL A 376 -24.67 -9.71 20.87
C VAL A 376 -25.09 -10.89 21.74
N ASN A 377 -25.74 -11.87 21.16
CA ASN A 377 -26.22 -13.08 21.84
C ASN A 377 -27.13 -12.81 23.06
N GLY A 378 -28.05 -11.85 22.96
CA GLY A 378 -28.96 -11.44 24.02
C GLY A 378 -28.38 -10.45 25.04
N VAL A 379 -27.19 -9.95 24.79
CA VAL A 379 -26.54 -8.89 25.60
C VAL A 379 -26.46 -7.61 24.79
N ILE A 380 -27.05 -6.54 25.30
CA ILE A 380 -26.93 -5.21 24.70
C ILE A 380 -25.54 -4.63 25.03
N VAL A 381 -24.75 -4.31 24.00
CA VAL A 381 -23.43 -3.70 24.12
C VAL A 381 -23.37 -2.38 23.36
N GLU A 382 -22.55 -1.46 23.85
CA GLU A 382 -22.32 -0.19 23.19
C GLU A 382 -21.44 -0.38 21.95
N ARG A 383 -21.89 0.10 20.77
CA ARG A 383 -21.13 0.03 19.51
C ARG A 383 -19.80 0.78 19.59
N GLN A 384 -19.71 1.87 20.35
CA GLN A 384 -18.47 2.62 20.55
C GLN A 384 -17.35 1.74 21.11
N ALA A 385 -17.68 0.84 22.05
CA ALA A 385 -16.71 -0.11 22.61
C ALA A 385 -16.24 -1.14 21.57
N SER A 386 -17.16 -1.65 20.73
CA SER A 386 -16.83 -2.55 19.63
C SER A 386 -15.95 -1.87 18.58
N ILE A 387 -16.33 -0.64 18.18
CA ILE A 387 -15.58 0.16 17.20
C ILE A 387 -14.18 0.47 17.74
N ALA A 388 -14.06 0.87 19.02
CA ALA A 388 -12.76 1.09 19.65
C ALA A 388 -11.88 -0.17 19.61
N ALA A 389 -12.46 -1.33 19.96
CA ALA A 389 -11.74 -2.61 19.88
C ALA A 389 -11.32 -2.95 18.44
N HIS A 390 -12.12 -2.62 17.42
CA HIS A 390 -11.73 -2.79 16.03
C HIS A 390 -10.54 -1.89 15.65
N PHE A 391 -10.52 -0.63 16.04
CA PHE A 391 -9.38 0.26 15.82
C PHE A 391 -8.11 -0.26 16.53
N GLU A 392 -8.21 -0.63 17.81
CA GLU A 392 -7.10 -1.20 18.59
C GLU A 392 -6.53 -2.47 17.95
N ASN A 393 -7.38 -3.33 17.40
CA ASN A 393 -6.98 -4.55 16.71
C ASN A 393 -6.60 -4.32 15.24
N ARG A 394 -6.54 -3.08 14.76
CA ARG A 394 -6.21 -2.71 13.36
C ARG A 394 -7.18 -3.26 12.33
N GLU A 395 -8.40 -3.57 12.75
CA GLU A 395 -9.51 -3.98 11.89
C GLU A 395 -10.29 -2.74 11.39
N PHE A 396 -9.56 -1.79 10.79
CA PHE A 396 -10.10 -0.48 10.41
C PHE A 396 -11.32 -0.60 9.50
N GLY A 397 -11.29 -1.53 8.53
CA GLY A 397 -12.43 -1.78 7.66
C GLY A 397 -13.68 -2.29 8.39
N LYS A 398 -13.52 -3.02 9.51
CA LYS A 398 -14.65 -3.43 10.35
C LYS A 398 -15.18 -2.24 11.15
N ALA A 399 -14.30 -1.44 11.75
CA ALA A 399 -14.67 -0.22 12.46
C ALA A 399 -15.51 0.71 11.57
N LEU A 400 -15.03 0.99 10.36
CA LEU A 400 -15.73 1.89 9.45
C LEU A 400 -17.07 1.32 8.95
N ARG A 401 -17.19 0.01 8.75
CA ARG A 401 -18.47 -0.61 8.42
C ARG A 401 -19.49 -0.46 9.55
N GLU A 402 -19.09 -0.72 10.78
CA GLU A 402 -19.96 -0.55 11.95
C GLU A 402 -20.37 0.92 12.16
N ILE A 403 -19.47 1.87 11.94
CA ILE A 403 -19.78 3.30 11.94
C ILE A 403 -20.81 3.64 10.84
N MET A 404 -20.67 3.09 9.63
CA MET A 404 -21.64 3.32 8.55
C MET A 404 -23.00 2.67 8.81
N GLU A 405 -23.09 1.60 9.61
CA GLU A 405 -24.38 1.06 10.09
C GLU A 405 -25.11 2.07 10.99
N ILE A 406 -24.40 2.78 11.87
CA ILE A 406 -24.99 3.89 12.64
C ILE A 406 -25.54 4.97 11.71
N ALA A 407 -24.79 5.30 10.65
CA ALA A 407 -25.24 6.27 9.64
C ALA A 407 -26.48 5.78 8.88
N ASP A 408 -26.56 4.49 8.55
CA ASP A 408 -27.74 3.90 7.88
C ASP A 408 -28.96 3.95 8.80
N ILE A 409 -28.84 3.58 10.08
CA ILE A 409 -29.92 3.67 11.07
C ILE A 409 -30.38 5.12 11.24
N THR A 410 -29.45 6.08 11.26
CA THR A 410 -29.76 7.50 11.38
C THR A 410 -30.51 8.02 10.15
N ASN A 411 -30.08 7.63 8.94
CA ASN A 411 -30.80 8.00 7.70
C ASN A 411 -32.19 7.34 7.65
N GLN A 412 -32.34 6.08 8.09
CA GLN A 412 -33.63 5.42 8.21
C GLN A 412 -34.57 6.23 9.11
N TYR A 413 -34.08 6.68 10.29
CA TYR A 413 -34.86 7.54 11.18
C TYR A 413 -35.33 8.82 10.49
N VAL A 414 -34.44 9.51 9.77
CA VAL A 414 -34.78 10.73 9.03
C VAL A 414 -35.78 10.44 7.90
N ASP A 415 -35.65 9.30 7.20
CA ASP A 415 -36.56 8.92 6.10
C ASP A 415 -37.95 8.50 6.57
N GLU A 416 -38.05 7.85 7.74
CA GLU A 416 -39.36 7.49 8.34
C GLU A 416 -40.09 8.74 8.84
N ASN A 417 -39.40 9.65 9.51
CA ASN A 417 -40.01 10.84 10.11
C ASN A 417 -40.16 12.02 9.15
N LYS A 418 -39.49 12.03 7.99
CA LYS A 418 -39.64 12.98 6.89
C LYS A 418 -39.71 14.47 7.32
N PRO A 419 -38.63 15.04 7.91
CA PRO A 419 -38.64 16.40 8.44
C PRO A 419 -39.11 17.45 7.41
N TRP A 420 -38.91 17.23 6.10
CA TRP A 420 -39.40 18.09 5.03
C TRP A 420 -40.92 18.08 4.86
N ILE A 421 -41.61 17.05 5.36
CA ILE A 421 -43.06 16.99 5.42
C ILE A 421 -43.54 17.65 6.72
N LEU A 422 -42.97 17.30 7.86
CA LEU A 422 -43.25 17.90 9.16
C LEU A 422 -43.15 19.44 9.10
N ALA A 423 -42.16 19.96 8.39
CA ALA A 423 -41.93 21.39 8.23
C ALA A 423 -43.10 22.14 7.50
N LYS A 424 -44.01 21.45 6.84
CA LYS A 424 -45.16 22.03 6.17
C LYS A 424 -46.38 22.17 7.08
N ASP A 425 -46.35 21.52 8.23
CA ASP A 425 -47.45 21.48 9.21
C ASP A 425 -47.02 22.23 10.48
N ALA A 426 -47.76 23.31 10.81
CA ALA A 426 -47.47 24.14 11.97
C ALA A 426 -47.68 23.38 13.30
N ASP A 427 -48.63 22.43 13.32
CA ASP A 427 -48.94 21.63 14.51
C ASP A 427 -47.85 20.58 14.81
N LYS A 428 -46.96 20.29 13.82
CA LYS A 428 -45.85 19.34 13.90
C LYS A 428 -44.49 19.97 14.23
N THR A 429 -44.50 21.24 14.67
CA THR A 429 -43.24 21.97 14.94
C THR A 429 -42.38 21.31 16.01
N ALA A 430 -42.99 20.82 17.11
CA ALA A 430 -42.24 20.12 18.16
C ALA A 430 -41.64 18.79 17.69
N GLU A 431 -42.38 18.03 16.89
CA GLU A 431 -41.93 16.78 16.28
C GLU A 431 -40.76 17.02 15.31
N LEU A 432 -40.86 18.07 14.46
CA LEU A 432 -39.79 18.50 13.58
C LEU A 432 -38.50 18.84 14.37
N HIS A 433 -38.64 19.55 15.49
CA HIS A 433 -37.53 19.96 16.34
C HIS A 433 -36.84 18.73 16.94
N ASP A 434 -37.65 17.79 17.47
CA ASP A 434 -37.17 16.53 18.04
C ASP A 434 -36.40 15.68 17.01
N VAL A 435 -36.98 15.48 15.83
CA VAL A 435 -36.38 14.69 14.75
C VAL A 435 -35.04 15.27 14.29
N CYS A 436 -34.99 16.58 14.02
CA CYS A 436 -33.76 17.21 13.56
C CYS A 436 -32.66 17.23 14.66
N THR A 437 -33.05 17.43 15.93
CA THR A 437 -32.13 17.38 17.05
C THR A 437 -31.52 15.98 17.22
N THR A 438 -32.36 14.94 17.18
CA THR A 438 -31.94 13.53 17.26
C THR A 438 -30.95 13.17 16.15
N ALA A 439 -31.25 13.56 14.92
CA ALA A 439 -30.35 13.31 13.79
C ALA A 439 -28.97 13.99 13.97
N LEU A 440 -28.95 15.24 14.51
CA LEU A 440 -27.69 15.95 14.75
C LEU A 440 -26.90 15.40 15.95
N ILE A 441 -27.57 14.86 16.98
CA ILE A 441 -26.92 14.13 18.07
C ILE A 441 -26.19 12.90 17.52
N LEU A 442 -26.87 12.09 16.71
CA LEU A 442 -26.26 10.90 16.09
C LEU A 442 -25.15 11.29 15.11
N PHE A 443 -25.32 12.36 14.35
CA PHE A 443 -24.29 12.90 13.47
C PHE A 443 -23.03 13.33 14.23
N ARG A 444 -23.16 13.93 15.41
CA ARG A 444 -22.05 14.23 16.31
C ARG A 444 -21.30 12.95 16.71
N GLN A 445 -22.03 11.92 17.14
CA GLN A 445 -21.41 10.65 17.55
C GLN A 445 -20.65 9.98 16.37
N LEU A 446 -21.26 9.95 15.20
CA LEU A 446 -20.60 9.48 13.97
C LEU A 446 -19.30 10.25 13.69
N THR A 447 -19.32 11.58 13.88
CA THR A 447 -18.13 12.41 13.65
C THR A 447 -17.02 12.11 14.64
N ILE A 448 -17.35 11.92 15.93
CA ILE A 448 -16.36 11.54 16.96
C ILE A 448 -15.71 10.21 16.59
N LEU A 449 -16.50 9.21 16.21
CA LEU A 449 -16.02 7.88 15.81
C LEU A 449 -15.18 7.92 14.50
N LEU A 450 -15.48 8.84 13.59
CA LEU A 450 -14.73 9.04 12.34
C LEU A 450 -13.50 9.95 12.50
N SER A 451 -13.35 10.66 13.63
CA SER A 451 -12.30 11.68 13.80
C SER A 451 -10.86 11.16 13.59
N PRO A 452 -10.49 9.91 13.92
CA PRO A 452 -9.15 9.40 13.62
C PRO A 452 -8.87 9.30 12.10
N VAL A 453 -9.92 9.13 11.31
CA VAL A 453 -9.82 8.98 9.85
C VAL A 453 -10.07 10.29 9.12
N LEU A 454 -11.01 11.12 9.61
CA LEU A 454 -11.48 12.37 9.01
C LEU A 454 -11.25 13.58 9.97
N PRO A 455 -10.01 13.88 10.36
CA PRO A 455 -9.75 14.92 11.37
C PRO A 455 -10.18 16.33 10.95
N GLY A 456 -10.04 16.70 9.68
CA GLY A 456 -10.45 18.01 9.18
C GLY A 456 -11.97 18.17 9.15
N VAL A 457 -12.70 17.13 8.75
CA VAL A 457 -14.16 17.12 8.84
C VAL A 457 -14.62 17.18 10.28
N ALA A 458 -13.98 16.43 11.19
CA ALA A 458 -14.31 16.43 12.60
C ALA A 458 -14.16 17.85 13.22
N LYS A 459 -13.09 18.56 12.88
CA LYS A 459 -12.88 19.95 13.29
C LYS A 459 -13.98 20.91 12.77
N ASN A 460 -14.34 20.76 11.49
CA ASN A 460 -15.40 21.58 10.89
C ASN A 460 -16.77 21.30 11.53
N VAL A 461 -17.06 20.03 11.85
CA VAL A 461 -18.30 19.64 12.53
C VAL A 461 -18.34 20.16 13.97
N ALA A 462 -17.23 20.08 14.72
CA ALA A 462 -17.15 20.66 16.05
C ALA A 462 -17.48 22.16 16.02
N SER A 463 -16.87 22.89 15.09
CA SER A 463 -17.17 24.30 14.88
C SER A 463 -18.65 24.56 14.53
N PHE A 464 -19.22 23.75 13.60
CA PHE A 464 -20.62 23.83 13.23
C PHE A 464 -21.56 23.56 14.41
N LEU A 465 -21.27 22.57 15.23
CA LEU A 465 -22.08 22.22 16.40
C LEU A 465 -21.81 23.11 17.62
N ASN A 466 -20.94 24.12 17.48
CA ASN A 466 -20.47 24.98 18.56
C ASN A 466 -19.96 24.15 19.76
N ASP A 467 -19.15 23.15 19.45
CA ASP A 467 -18.56 22.20 20.38
C ASP A 467 -17.04 22.40 20.49
N ALA A 468 -16.43 21.87 21.55
CA ALA A 468 -14.98 21.73 21.62
C ALA A 468 -14.47 20.77 20.52
N GLU A 469 -13.18 20.84 20.20
CA GLU A 469 -12.57 19.85 19.32
C GLU A 469 -12.75 18.45 19.92
N PHE A 470 -13.20 17.53 19.08
CA PHE A 470 -13.47 16.16 19.51
C PHE A 470 -12.19 15.42 19.84
N THR A 471 -12.24 14.66 20.92
CA THR A 471 -11.19 13.75 21.34
C THR A 471 -11.71 12.31 21.36
N TRP A 472 -10.81 11.33 21.36
CA TRP A 472 -11.23 9.93 21.49
C TRP A 472 -11.89 9.63 22.84
N ALA A 473 -11.61 10.42 23.88
CA ALA A 473 -12.27 10.30 25.19
C ALA A 473 -13.78 10.57 25.11
N ASP A 474 -14.23 11.37 24.12
CA ASP A 474 -15.66 11.62 23.91
C ASP A 474 -16.44 10.38 23.47
N THR A 475 -15.76 9.33 22.99
CA THR A 475 -16.37 8.01 22.70
C THR A 475 -16.79 7.26 23.97
N GLN A 476 -16.32 7.66 25.14
CA GLN A 476 -16.67 7.04 26.42
C GLN A 476 -17.98 7.60 27.03
N VAL A 477 -18.68 8.44 26.29
CA VAL A 477 -20.00 8.98 26.70
C VAL A 477 -21.07 8.06 26.16
N PHE A 478 -21.91 7.49 27.03
CA PHE A 478 -22.91 6.47 26.70
C PHE A 478 -24.32 6.83 27.17
N GLY A 479 -25.31 6.16 26.59
CA GLY A 479 -26.70 6.29 26.99
C GLY A 479 -27.25 7.72 26.92
N ASP A 480 -28.03 8.14 27.90
CA ASP A 480 -28.66 9.47 27.93
C ASP A 480 -27.66 10.62 28.01
N ALA A 481 -26.43 10.37 28.46
CA ALA A 481 -25.38 11.40 28.49
C ALA A 481 -25.00 11.87 27.08
N VAL A 482 -25.13 11.02 26.07
CA VAL A 482 -24.93 11.39 24.66
C VAL A 482 -25.90 12.48 24.24
N SER A 483 -27.19 12.29 24.51
CA SER A 483 -28.24 13.25 24.19
C SER A 483 -28.07 14.53 24.99
N ASN A 484 -27.89 14.40 26.31
CA ASN A 484 -27.77 15.52 27.24
C ASN A 484 -26.59 16.45 26.89
N SER A 485 -25.54 15.94 26.25
CA SER A 485 -24.40 16.76 25.81
C SER A 485 -24.78 17.80 24.76
N MET A 486 -25.88 17.61 24.04
CA MET A 486 -26.29 18.44 22.90
C MET A 486 -27.59 19.24 23.14
N LEU A 487 -28.43 18.79 24.11
CA LEU A 487 -29.75 19.39 24.33
C LEU A 487 -29.65 20.89 24.68
N GLY A 488 -30.51 21.69 24.03
CA GLY A 488 -30.59 23.13 24.22
C GLY A 488 -29.39 23.93 23.66
N ARG A 489 -28.42 23.29 23.04
CA ARG A 489 -27.24 23.93 22.43
C ARG A 489 -27.65 24.72 21.18
N THR A 490 -27.01 25.86 20.97
CA THR A 490 -27.15 26.61 19.71
C THR A 490 -26.03 26.21 18.75
N ILE A 491 -26.38 25.79 17.55
CA ILE A 491 -25.44 25.42 16.49
C ILE A 491 -25.16 26.61 15.56
N GLY A 492 -24.01 26.56 14.88
CA GLY A 492 -23.63 27.54 13.85
C GLY A 492 -24.36 27.34 12.53
N ALA A 493 -24.08 28.21 11.58
CA ALA A 493 -24.57 28.05 10.21
C ALA A 493 -23.93 26.81 9.55
N TYR A 494 -24.76 25.97 8.95
CA TYR A 494 -24.27 24.80 8.22
C TYR A 494 -23.60 25.23 6.91
N SER A 495 -22.39 24.78 6.70
CA SER A 495 -21.69 24.83 5.41
C SER A 495 -21.46 23.42 4.89
N HIS A 496 -21.30 23.27 3.58
CA HIS A 496 -21.03 21.96 3.00
C HIS A 496 -19.71 21.40 3.53
N LEU A 497 -19.76 20.24 4.18
CA LEU A 497 -18.60 19.57 4.79
C LEU A 497 -17.74 18.84 3.77
N MET A 498 -18.38 18.26 2.76
CA MET A 498 -17.72 17.57 1.64
C MET A 498 -18.55 17.68 0.37
N THR A 499 -17.88 17.64 -0.78
CA THR A 499 -18.48 17.57 -2.11
C THR A 499 -18.42 16.16 -2.67
N ARG A 500 -19.26 15.87 -3.67
CA ARG A 500 -19.15 14.61 -4.43
C ARG A 500 -17.86 14.60 -5.23
N MET A 501 -17.25 13.41 -5.32
CA MET A 501 -16.08 13.18 -6.19
C MET A 501 -16.58 12.98 -7.63
N ASP A 502 -15.95 13.68 -8.58
CA ASP A 502 -16.14 13.46 -10.02
C ASP A 502 -15.14 12.40 -10.50
N ALA A 503 -15.61 11.40 -11.25
CA ALA A 503 -14.77 10.35 -11.83
C ALA A 503 -13.65 10.92 -12.72
N LYS A 504 -13.85 12.07 -13.37
CA LYS A 504 -12.82 12.76 -14.16
C LYS A 504 -11.60 13.17 -13.36
N MET A 505 -11.72 13.35 -12.03
CA MET A 505 -10.58 13.63 -11.17
C MET A 505 -9.63 12.42 -11.09
N ILE A 506 -10.17 11.21 -11.19
CA ILE A 506 -9.38 9.97 -11.21
C ILE A 506 -8.62 9.85 -12.54
N GLU A 507 -9.28 10.12 -13.68
CA GLU A 507 -8.61 10.18 -14.98
C GLU A 507 -7.45 11.17 -14.95
N ALA A 508 -7.70 12.39 -14.48
CA ALA A 508 -6.67 13.43 -14.35
C ALA A 508 -5.52 13.06 -13.38
N LEU A 509 -5.77 12.18 -12.40
CA LEU A 509 -4.73 11.71 -11.47
C LEU A 509 -3.70 10.82 -12.18
N PHE A 510 -4.13 10.05 -13.18
CA PHE A 510 -3.29 9.11 -13.94
C PHE A 510 -2.81 9.66 -15.27
N ASP A 511 -3.47 10.64 -15.88
CA ASP A 511 -3.17 11.21 -17.20
C ASP A 511 -1.98 12.17 -17.24
N ALA A 512 -1.37 12.49 -16.12
CA ALA A 512 -0.24 13.43 -16.13
C ALA A 512 1.07 12.71 -16.48
N PRO A 513 1.89 13.25 -17.40
CA PRO A 513 3.26 12.81 -17.53
C PRO A 513 3.96 13.00 -16.18
N GLN A 514 4.58 11.94 -15.68
CA GLN A 514 5.31 11.96 -14.41
C GLN A 514 6.59 12.82 -14.55
N ALA A 515 6.40 14.13 -14.62
CA ALA A 515 7.47 15.10 -14.49
C ALA A 515 7.13 15.99 -13.30
N ALA A 516 7.59 15.61 -12.15
CA ALA A 516 8.04 16.48 -11.04
C ALA A 516 8.02 15.73 -9.70
N ALA A 517 8.88 14.74 -9.54
CA ALA A 517 9.44 14.49 -8.22
C ALA A 517 10.58 15.48 -8.05
N VAL A 518 10.35 16.53 -7.25
CA VAL A 518 11.33 17.57 -6.91
C VAL A 518 11.77 18.41 -8.10
N ALA A 519 11.27 19.62 -8.21
CA ALA A 519 11.86 20.64 -9.06
C ALA A 519 13.28 20.95 -8.55
N ALA A 520 14.26 20.31 -9.19
CA ALA A 520 15.59 20.87 -9.30
C ALA A 520 15.56 21.82 -10.50
N PRO A 521 16.23 22.98 -10.45
CA PRO A 521 16.23 23.92 -11.54
C PRO A 521 16.81 23.25 -12.80
N ALA A 522 16.18 23.56 -13.93
CA ALA A 522 16.59 23.12 -15.25
C ALA A 522 18.05 23.42 -15.47
N ALA A 523 18.85 22.41 -15.68
CA ALA A 523 20.14 22.49 -16.32
C ALA A 523 20.07 21.66 -17.60
N ASP A 524 20.47 22.28 -18.66
CA ASP A 524 20.45 21.95 -20.07
C ASP A 524 20.39 20.45 -20.43
N ALA A 525 19.42 20.15 -21.28
CA ALA A 525 19.33 18.93 -22.04
C ALA A 525 20.56 18.78 -22.97
N ALA A 526 21.46 17.88 -22.58
CA ALA A 526 22.38 17.26 -23.50
C ALA A 526 22.27 15.74 -23.33
N ASN A 527 21.60 15.13 -24.28
CA ASN A 527 21.68 13.73 -24.70
C ASN A 527 22.09 12.71 -23.64
N ASP A 528 21.09 12.20 -22.88
CA ASP A 528 21.07 10.79 -22.53
C ASP A 528 19.65 10.29 -22.79
N ALA A 529 19.47 9.70 -23.95
CA ALA A 529 18.30 8.93 -24.29
C ALA A 529 18.14 7.88 -23.18
N ALA A 530 17.02 7.98 -22.42
CA ALA A 530 16.46 6.79 -21.81
C ALA A 530 16.52 5.67 -22.85
N PRO A 531 16.83 4.41 -22.51
CA PRO A 531 16.60 3.34 -23.44
C PRO A 531 15.13 3.46 -23.81
N ALA A 532 14.90 3.89 -25.03
CA ALA A 532 13.61 3.77 -25.67
C ALA A 532 13.13 2.37 -25.28
N ALA A 533 11.90 2.25 -24.77
CA ALA A 533 11.17 1.01 -24.98
C ALA A 533 11.58 0.61 -26.40
N GLU A 534 12.17 -0.60 -26.54
CA GLU A 534 12.47 -1.08 -27.85
C GLU A 534 11.18 -0.86 -28.62
N THR A 535 11.14 0.18 -29.40
CA THR A 535 10.16 0.32 -30.44
C THR A 535 10.46 -0.87 -31.33
N HIS A 536 9.80 -2.01 -31.02
CA HIS A 536 9.52 -2.94 -32.07
C HIS A 536 8.87 -2.07 -33.14
N SER A 537 9.60 -1.79 -34.19
CA SER A 537 9.12 -1.01 -35.33
C SER A 537 8.21 -1.90 -36.21
N SER A 538 7.29 -2.62 -35.57
CA SER A 538 6.10 -3.12 -36.21
C SER A 538 5.15 -1.94 -36.22
N ALA A 539 4.82 -1.43 -37.38
CA ALA A 539 3.72 -0.49 -37.53
C ALA A 539 2.52 -1.10 -36.80
N ILE A 540 2.05 -0.46 -35.74
CA ILE A 540 0.83 -0.86 -35.05
C ILE A 540 -0.29 -0.57 -36.03
N GLU A 541 -1.15 -1.57 -36.32
CA GLU A 541 -2.35 -1.36 -37.12
C GLU A 541 -3.19 -0.22 -36.52
N GLU A 542 -3.76 0.60 -37.38
CA GLU A 542 -4.71 1.62 -36.92
C GLU A 542 -5.85 0.93 -36.14
N LEU A 543 -6.24 1.57 -35.03
CA LEU A 543 -7.37 1.07 -34.24
C LEU A 543 -8.62 1.03 -35.13
N ALA A 544 -9.35 -0.07 -35.07
CA ALA A 544 -10.65 -0.18 -35.67
C ALA A 544 -11.60 0.90 -35.12
N PRO A 545 -12.67 1.27 -35.85
CA PRO A 545 -13.66 2.22 -35.36
C PRO A 545 -14.22 1.83 -33.99
N GLU A 546 -14.50 2.82 -33.16
CA GLU A 546 -15.10 2.62 -31.85
C GLU A 546 -16.40 1.81 -31.94
N ILE A 547 -16.53 0.83 -31.04
CA ILE A 547 -17.74 0.04 -30.87
C ILE A 547 -18.34 0.26 -29.48
N LYS A 548 -19.65 0.08 -29.34
CA LYS A 548 -20.31 0.09 -28.04
C LYS A 548 -20.09 -1.23 -27.32
N ILE A 549 -20.18 -1.22 -26.00
CA ILE A 549 -20.06 -2.44 -25.18
C ILE A 549 -21.06 -3.52 -25.62
N ASP A 550 -22.26 -3.15 -26.06
CA ASP A 550 -23.27 -4.07 -26.58
C ASP A 550 -22.83 -4.78 -27.87
N ASP A 551 -21.96 -4.17 -28.66
CA ASP A 551 -21.40 -4.80 -29.87
C ASP A 551 -20.32 -5.81 -29.50
N PHE A 552 -19.48 -5.50 -28.50
CA PHE A 552 -18.50 -6.44 -27.97
C PHE A 552 -19.19 -7.65 -27.30
N LEU A 553 -20.25 -7.43 -26.53
CA LEU A 553 -20.99 -8.49 -25.84
C LEU A 553 -21.67 -9.51 -26.79
N LYS A 554 -21.81 -9.17 -28.09
CA LYS A 554 -22.26 -10.12 -29.11
C LYS A 554 -21.24 -11.21 -29.44
N VAL A 555 -19.96 -10.99 -29.11
CA VAL A 555 -18.90 -11.98 -29.28
C VAL A 555 -18.80 -12.81 -28.01
N ASP A 556 -18.92 -14.14 -28.13
CA ASP A 556 -18.74 -15.06 -27.00
C ASP A 556 -17.30 -15.62 -27.02
N LEU A 557 -16.45 -14.99 -26.18
CA LEU A 557 -15.08 -15.43 -25.98
C LEU A 557 -15.01 -16.37 -24.77
N ARG A 558 -14.44 -17.57 -24.98
CA ARG A 558 -14.31 -18.58 -23.92
C ARG A 558 -12.91 -19.13 -23.78
N ILE A 559 -12.55 -19.52 -22.58
CA ILE A 559 -11.36 -20.32 -22.33
C ILE A 559 -11.63 -21.74 -22.83
N ALA A 560 -10.72 -22.27 -23.62
CA ALA A 560 -10.78 -23.64 -24.13
C ALA A 560 -9.45 -24.36 -23.89
N LYS A 561 -9.52 -25.64 -23.53
CA LYS A 561 -8.35 -26.51 -23.39
C LYS A 561 -8.09 -27.22 -24.71
N ILE A 562 -6.86 -27.20 -25.19
CA ILE A 562 -6.41 -27.96 -26.34
C ILE A 562 -6.22 -29.42 -25.90
N VAL A 563 -7.19 -30.26 -26.21
CA VAL A 563 -7.19 -31.69 -25.84
C VAL A 563 -6.31 -32.50 -26.79
N ASN A 564 -6.35 -32.17 -28.09
CA ASN A 564 -5.51 -32.77 -29.12
C ASN A 564 -5.12 -31.73 -30.17
N CYS A 565 -3.97 -31.93 -30.82
CA CYS A 565 -3.48 -31.10 -31.92
C CYS A 565 -2.79 -31.98 -32.96
N GLU A 566 -3.17 -31.81 -34.22
CA GLU A 566 -2.70 -32.65 -35.32
C GLU A 566 -2.25 -31.81 -36.52
N LEU A 567 -1.28 -32.34 -37.28
CA LEU A 567 -0.92 -31.79 -38.57
C LEU A 567 -2.07 -32.06 -39.56
N VAL A 568 -2.30 -31.10 -40.46
CA VAL A 568 -3.32 -31.26 -41.53
C VAL A 568 -2.64 -31.70 -42.82
N ASP A 569 -2.95 -32.91 -43.28
CA ASP A 569 -2.40 -33.42 -44.51
C ASP A 569 -2.77 -32.55 -45.72
N GLY A 570 -1.76 -32.14 -46.48
CA GLY A 570 -1.94 -31.24 -47.63
C GLY A 570 -2.13 -29.76 -47.28
N SER A 571 -1.76 -29.34 -46.05
CA SER A 571 -1.67 -27.93 -45.64
C SER A 571 -0.39 -27.65 -44.87
N ASP A 572 0.39 -26.69 -45.36
CA ASP A 572 1.62 -26.20 -44.66
C ASP A 572 1.34 -25.07 -43.65
N LYS A 573 0.08 -24.61 -43.57
CA LYS A 573 -0.30 -23.47 -42.74
C LYS A 573 -1.18 -23.85 -41.54
N LEU A 574 -1.92 -24.95 -41.63
CA LEU A 574 -2.97 -25.30 -40.67
C LEU A 574 -2.52 -26.36 -39.67
N LEU A 575 -2.91 -26.18 -38.42
CA LEU A 575 -3.06 -27.22 -37.40
C LEU A 575 -4.54 -27.47 -37.14
N ARG A 576 -4.89 -28.73 -36.87
CA ARG A 576 -6.21 -29.14 -36.41
C ARG A 576 -6.21 -29.27 -34.92
N LEU A 577 -7.00 -28.45 -34.26
CA LEU A 577 -7.14 -28.43 -32.81
C LEU A 577 -8.45 -29.07 -32.39
N THR A 578 -8.39 -29.95 -31.41
CA THR A 578 -9.57 -30.48 -30.72
C THR A 578 -9.66 -29.76 -29.37
N LEU A 579 -10.72 -28.98 -29.14
CA LEU A 579 -10.87 -28.08 -28.04
C LEU A 579 -12.00 -28.51 -27.11
N ASP A 580 -11.75 -28.48 -25.80
CA ASP A 580 -12.77 -28.53 -24.75
C ASP A 580 -13.06 -27.09 -24.29
N ALA A 581 -14.25 -26.60 -24.57
CA ALA A 581 -14.75 -25.28 -24.16
C ALA A 581 -15.79 -25.36 -23.02
N GLY A 582 -15.82 -26.46 -22.26
CA GLY A 582 -16.73 -26.65 -21.13
C GLY A 582 -18.19 -26.89 -21.52
N GLU A 583 -18.45 -27.29 -22.76
CA GLU A 583 -19.81 -27.48 -23.32
C GLU A 583 -20.31 -28.92 -23.25
N GLY A 584 -19.55 -29.84 -22.66
CA GLY A 584 -19.84 -31.28 -22.65
C GLY A 584 -19.59 -31.98 -24.00
N ARG A 585 -19.04 -31.26 -24.98
CA ARG A 585 -18.59 -31.79 -26.28
C ARG A 585 -17.26 -31.17 -26.68
N LEU A 586 -16.52 -31.81 -27.52
CA LEU A 586 -15.29 -31.29 -28.09
C LEU A 586 -15.59 -30.56 -29.43
N ARG A 587 -14.86 -29.46 -29.66
CA ARG A 587 -14.93 -28.70 -30.91
C ARG A 587 -13.71 -28.98 -31.77
N ASN A 588 -13.91 -29.02 -33.08
CA ASN A 588 -12.85 -29.11 -34.08
C ASN A 588 -12.57 -27.71 -34.66
N VAL A 589 -11.34 -27.22 -34.56
CA VAL A 589 -10.95 -25.88 -35.04
C VAL A 589 -9.67 -26.01 -35.90
N PHE A 590 -9.69 -25.43 -37.09
CA PHE A 590 -8.50 -25.29 -37.93
C PHE A 590 -7.89 -23.92 -37.75
N SER A 591 -6.62 -23.86 -37.33
CA SER A 591 -5.91 -22.59 -37.04
C SER A 591 -4.63 -22.50 -37.89
N GLY A 592 -4.35 -21.32 -38.43
CA GLY A 592 -3.21 -21.02 -39.29
C GLY A 592 -1.89 -20.79 -38.55
N ILE A 593 -1.58 -21.63 -37.61
CA ILE A 593 -0.46 -21.46 -36.65
C ILE A 593 0.68 -22.47 -36.81
N ARG A 594 0.64 -23.29 -37.86
CA ARG A 594 1.64 -24.35 -38.08
C ARG A 594 3.07 -23.83 -38.22
N SER A 595 3.23 -22.60 -38.71
CA SER A 595 4.56 -21.98 -38.84
C SER A 595 5.20 -21.61 -37.51
N ALA A 596 4.38 -21.43 -36.45
CA ALA A 596 4.82 -20.94 -35.14
C ALA A 596 4.83 -22.02 -34.04
N TYR A 597 4.06 -23.12 -34.22
CA TYR A 597 3.89 -24.13 -33.18
C TYR A 597 3.93 -25.55 -33.72
N LYS A 598 4.51 -26.45 -32.92
CA LYS A 598 4.39 -27.88 -33.12
C LYS A 598 3.20 -28.43 -32.34
N PRO A 599 2.51 -29.50 -32.85
CA PRO A 599 1.35 -30.08 -32.18
C PRO A 599 1.58 -30.43 -30.69
N GLU A 600 2.71 -31.02 -30.38
CA GLU A 600 3.11 -31.43 -29.02
C GLU A 600 3.27 -30.28 -28.03
N GLU A 601 3.54 -29.09 -28.52
CA GLU A 601 3.70 -27.88 -27.69
C GLU A 601 2.37 -27.30 -27.23
N LEU A 602 1.28 -27.64 -27.91
CA LEU A 602 -0.04 -27.06 -27.69
C LEU A 602 -0.96 -27.95 -26.86
N VAL A 603 -0.81 -29.27 -26.94
CA VAL A 603 -1.67 -30.22 -26.22
C VAL A 603 -1.59 -29.97 -24.71
N GLY A 604 -2.75 -29.89 -24.06
CA GLY A 604 -2.90 -29.63 -22.63
C GLY A 604 -2.95 -28.15 -22.24
N LYS A 605 -2.59 -27.24 -23.14
CA LYS A 605 -2.62 -25.79 -22.86
C LYS A 605 -4.01 -25.20 -23.00
N LEU A 606 -4.23 -24.09 -22.33
CA LEU A 606 -5.45 -23.27 -22.45
C LEU A 606 -5.25 -22.20 -23.51
N THR A 607 -6.35 -21.83 -24.18
CA THR A 607 -6.38 -20.75 -25.18
C THR A 607 -7.71 -20.03 -25.16
N VAL A 608 -7.79 -18.90 -25.87
CA VAL A 608 -9.01 -18.12 -26.04
C VAL A 608 -9.68 -18.53 -27.36
N LEU A 609 -10.97 -18.90 -27.27
CA LEU A 609 -11.81 -19.32 -28.38
C LEU A 609 -12.95 -18.34 -28.60
N VAL A 610 -13.14 -17.85 -29.83
CA VAL A 610 -14.40 -17.25 -30.28
C VAL A 610 -15.42 -18.35 -30.48
N ALA A 611 -16.32 -18.54 -29.52
CA ALA A 611 -17.18 -19.72 -29.43
C ALA A 611 -18.47 -19.63 -30.24
N ASN A 612 -18.98 -18.43 -30.51
CA ASN A 612 -20.25 -18.20 -31.20
C ASN A 612 -20.10 -17.87 -32.70
N LEU A 613 -18.93 -18.17 -33.30
CA LEU A 613 -18.79 -18.11 -34.74
C LEU A 613 -19.55 -19.28 -35.40
N ALA A 614 -20.25 -18.98 -36.47
CA ALA A 614 -20.91 -20.02 -37.29
C ALA A 614 -19.88 -21.03 -37.81
N PRO A 615 -20.17 -22.35 -37.76
CA PRO A 615 -19.26 -23.37 -38.29
C PRO A 615 -18.92 -23.13 -39.76
N ARG A 616 -17.62 -23.12 -40.06
CA ARG A 616 -17.13 -22.86 -41.42
C ARG A 616 -16.66 -24.18 -42.08
N LYS A 617 -17.22 -24.50 -43.24
CA LYS A 617 -16.76 -25.62 -44.06
C LYS A 617 -15.47 -25.24 -44.79
N MET A 618 -14.40 -25.97 -44.52
CA MET A 618 -13.08 -25.83 -45.14
C MET A 618 -12.73 -27.05 -45.97
N LYS A 619 -11.65 -27.00 -46.76
CA LYS A 619 -11.17 -28.12 -47.57
C LYS A 619 -10.90 -29.40 -46.75
N PHE A 620 -10.52 -29.21 -45.47
CA PHE A 620 -10.05 -30.29 -44.59
C PHE A 620 -11.08 -30.68 -43.50
N GLY A 621 -12.27 -30.07 -43.50
CA GLY A 621 -13.32 -30.35 -42.52
C GLY A 621 -14.10 -29.13 -42.11
N ILE A 622 -14.85 -29.23 -41.02
CA ILE A 622 -15.62 -28.12 -40.46
C ILE A 622 -14.85 -27.53 -39.28
N SER A 623 -14.62 -26.19 -39.30
CA SER A 623 -14.08 -25.45 -38.16
C SER A 623 -15.23 -24.84 -37.35
N GLU A 624 -15.28 -25.13 -36.03
CA GLU A 624 -16.38 -24.78 -35.13
C GLU A 624 -16.00 -23.65 -34.17
N GLY A 625 -15.28 -22.66 -34.64
CA GLY A 625 -14.83 -21.50 -33.90
C GLY A 625 -13.48 -20.98 -34.43
N MET A 626 -12.90 -20.03 -33.70
CA MET A 626 -11.60 -19.44 -34.02
C MET A 626 -10.77 -19.29 -32.75
N VAL A 627 -9.56 -19.82 -32.74
CA VAL A 627 -8.57 -19.58 -31.70
C VAL A 627 -7.95 -18.20 -31.95
N MET A 628 -7.87 -17.39 -30.91
CA MET A 628 -7.29 -16.06 -30.99
C MET A 628 -5.76 -16.12 -30.87
N ALA A 629 -5.10 -15.44 -31.78
CA ALA A 629 -3.66 -15.27 -31.81
C ALA A 629 -3.32 -13.83 -32.23
N ALA A 630 -2.24 -13.28 -31.68
CA ALA A 630 -1.70 -11.99 -32.07
C ALA A 630 -0.57 -12.19 -33.09
N SER A 631 -0.49 -11.31 -34.09
CA SER A 631 0.63 -11.19 -35.03
C SER A 631 0.91 -9.73 -35.31
N ALA A 632 2.10 -9.42 -35.82
CA ALA A 632 2.43 -8.08 -36.25
C ALA A 632 1.69 -7.70 -37.55
N ALA A 633 1.41 -6.39 -37.76
CA ALA A 633 0.78 -5.87 -38.97
C ALA A 633 1.59 -6.20 -40.24
N ASP A 634 2.90 -6.15 -40.17
CA ASP A 634 3.82 -6.64 -41.21
C ASP A 634 4.47 -7.94 -40.76
N GLU A 635 3.82 -9.08 -41.10
CA GLU A 635 4.31 -10.42 -40.81
C GLU A 635 5.63 -10.76 -41.51
N LYS A 636 6.02 -10.03 -42.55
CA LYS A 636 7.28 -10.24 -43.24
C LYS A 636 8.45 -9.57 -42.55
N ALA A 637 8.22 -8.38 -42.01
CA ALA A 637 9.22 -7.67 -41.26
C ALA A 637 9.38 -8.22 -39.83
N ASN A 638 8.28 -8.65 -39.22
CA ASN A 638 8.26 -9.22 -37.88
C ASN A 638 7.47 -10.53 -37.84
N PRO A 639 8.06 -11.67 -38.25
CA PRO A 639 7.40 -12.92 -38.27
C PRO A 639 7.16 -13.46 -36.86
N GLY A 640 5.90 -13.76 -36.53
CA GLY A 640 5.51 -14.37 -35.27
C GLY A 640 3.99 -14.46 -35.13
N ILE A 641 3.50 -15.57 -34.60
CA ILE A 641 2.09 -15.79 -34.29
C ILE A 641 2.04 -16.25 -32.84
N TYR A 642 1.30 -15.52 -32.00
CA TYR A 642 1.26 -15.73 -30.55
C TYR A 642 -0.16 -16.09 -30.11
N ILE A 643 -0.40 -17.36 -29.74
CA ILE A 643 -1.69 -17.81 -29.20
C ILE A 643 -1.92 -17.13 -27.84
N LEU A 644 -3.11 -16.58 -27.64
CA LEU A 644 -3.51 -15.99 -26.36
C LEU A 644 -3.71 -17.10 -25.33
N ASN A 645 -2.98 -17.01 -24.21
CA ASN A 645 -3.02 -17.95 -23.11
C ASN A 645 -3.54 -17.25 -21.85
N PRO A 646 -4.58 -17.77 -21.17
CA PRO A 646 -5.11 -17.16 -19.97
C PRO A 646 -4.14 -17.34 -18.79
N TRP A 647 -4.30 -16.48 -17.77
CA TRP A 647 -3.54 -16.57 -16.53
C TRP A 647 -3.87 -17.86 -15.75
N PRO A 648 -2.94 -18.39 -14.91
CA PRO A 648 -3.19 -19.57 -14.09
C PRO A 648 -4.44 -19.42 -13.20
N GLY A 649 -5.27 -20.48 -13.18
CA GLY A 649 -6.55 -20.50 -12.45
C GLY A 649 -7.77 -20.40 -13.38
N ALA A 650 -7.58 -20.11 -14.68
CA ALA A 650 -8.66 -20.18 -15.64
C ALA A 650 -9.03 -21.63 -15.98
N GLU A 651 -10.32 -21.89 -16.18
CA GLU A 651 -10.85 -23.22 -16.51
C GLU A 651 -11.61 -23.20 -17.84
N PRO A 652 -11.67 -24.34 -18.56
CA PRO A 652 -12.45 -24.46 -19.79
C PRO A 652 -13.92 -24.08 -19.56
N GLY A 653 -14.47 -23.30 -20.49
CA GLY A 653 -15.85 -22.80 -20.42
C GLY A 653 -16.02 -21.44 -19.77
N MET A 654 -15.04 -20.92 -19.04
CA MET A 654 -15.09 -19.55 -18.49
C MET A 654 -15.24 -18.55 -19.63
N ARG A 655 -16.20 -17.63 -19.50
CA ARG A 655 -16.45 -16.56 -20.46
C ARG A 655 -15.56 -15.35 -20.15
N ILE A 656 -14.91 -14.81 -21.17
CA ILE A 656 -14.20 -13.54 -21.11
C ILE A 656 -15.22 -12.41 -21.26
N ARG A 657 -15.17 -11.45 -20.35
CA ARG A 657 -16.12 -10.33 -20.27
C ARG A 657 -15.38 -9.02 -20.22
#